data_ac9c7207a30578af379e0ab137df9b02
#
_entry.id   ac9c7207a30578af379e0ab137df9b02
#
_cell.length_a   1.000
_cell.length_b   1.000
_cell.length_c   1.000
_cell.angle_alpha   90.00
_cell.angle_beta   90.00
_cell.angle_gamma   90.00
#
_symmetry.space_group_name_H-M   'P 1'
#
loop_
_entity.id
_entity.type
_entity.pdbx_description
1 polymer ?
#
loop_
_entity_poly.entity_id
_entity_poly.type
_entity_poly.pdbx_seq_one_letter_code
_entity_poly.pdbx_strand_id
1 'polypeptide(L)'
;MKKTIITVIGLAFTISVNAQAIKPYERTAFEEIQANKFLAGGNLTDYDRIPRQAVLTPTPKGYEPYYLSHYGRHGARFLLGERDYASPVMTLSAAKKNGKLTTEGEQVLERLQVLQRQSRGRLGDLTPVGEREHHGIGKRMAQNFPEIFKAKNVAIDARSTVVVRCILSMVAECEELMAANPTARIHNEVSEALQYYMNASRTGLVKAMREKSRDVKQQYGNRVKPDRLMQVLFNDQQWVADSLKAERLMYNLFEIATNMQSHDTDIDLYPLFNNEEIYDQWRTRNIRWYVDYGPAPQTGGAMPFSQKNLLRNIIESADTVTQTQATLRFGHEVCVMPLACLLELDDCGIAVDELNELDKYWRNYRIYPMACNIQLIFYKPKKSLTSNLSPLTSQKDILVKVLLNERECRLPIETDQYPYYNWNKLRQYYLNKLDAFDAREAAMTKEQSQSEKYDNYYHNLPVKLQQVSLPQIPDRQLNLKNVGGVGDGMTLCTEAFQKGIKQLAAQGGGRLVVPQGIWLTGPITLDNNIELHLDKNAIIYFSPDKRLYPETQKRSSRVMACISADKKHDIAITGEGIIDGNGQQWRPVKRGKMSDVEWNQYKQMGGIERDKGQLWYPWKMKSGYPDITDTPEQQEKMRNDLVRLTDCKNLLFQGVTFQNAPKFHVHPLYCENVIIDGITVRCPWNAQNGDAIDFSDCHRGLIVNSTVDAGDDGLCMKSGKPRKNSISGIEDILIENNTVYHAHGAFVLGSETAAGVRRVVVRNNRFSGTDTGLRFKSGIGRGGKTEKLFISDIVMTDIKDQAIIFQCDYIDRPAGSDPKAMPTFTDEQRRWTPDFQDIHIDNVVCRGTHTGIMASGISGLNCVHDIEIKNSTFIYNKVGQQIDEATAKLKLENVRLIENKAD
;
A
#
# COMPACT_ATOMS: atom_id res chain seq x y z
N MET A 1 23.43 7.83 34.25
CA MET A 1 23.11 9.25 34.11
C MET A 1 24.19 9.92 33.28
N LYS A 2 23.97 10.10 32.00
CA LYS A 2 24.57 11.13 31.13
C LYS A 2 23.59 11.32 30.00
N LYS A 3 22.83 12.39 30.02
CA LYS A 3 21.98 12.84 28.93
C LYS A 3 22.89 13.36 27.83
N THR A 4 22.98 12.68 26.71
CA THR A 4 23.57 13.20 25.49
C THR A 4 22.48 13.97 24.74
N ILE A 5 22.57 15.28 24.81
CA ILE A 5 21.74 16.19 24.02
C ILE A 5 22.27 16.11 22.58
N ILE A 6 21.51 15.52 21.69
CA ILE A 6 21.79 15.56 20.25
C ILE A 6 21.31 16.92 19.74
N THR A 7 22.25 17.80 19.52
CA THR A 7 22.04 19.10 18.86
C THR A 7 21.87 18.82 17.38
N VAL A 8 20.63 18.86 16.89
CA VAL A 8 20.35 18.88 15.45
C VAL A 8 20.83 20.23 14.92
N ILE A 9 21.97 20.25 14.23
CA ILE A 9 22.44 21.42 13.48
C ILE A 9 21.51 21.55 12.27
N GLY A 10 20.47 22.37 12.43
CA GLY A 10 19.66 22.82 11.32
C GLY A 10 20.49 23.76 10.43
N LEU A 11 20.98 23.27 9.29
CA LEU A 11 21.35 24.15 8.20
C LEU A 11 20.06 24.80 7.66
N ALA A 12 19.70 25.92 8.26
CA ALA A 12 18.72 26.82 7.71
C ALA A 12 19.34 27.49 6.49
N PHE A 13 19.09 26.95 5.29
CA PHE A 13 19.17 27.74 4.08
C PHE A 13 17.99 28.70 4.13
N THR A 14 18.23 29.90 4.65
CA THR A 14 17.34 31.04 4.49
C THR A 14 17.36 31.43 3.01
N ILE A 15 16.45 30.85 2.21
CA ILE A 15 16.00 31.53 1.01
C ILE A 15 15.28 32.77 1.55
N SER A 16 15.86 33.95 1.34
CA SER A 16 15.22 35.23 1.63
C SER A 16 13.99 35.34 0.70
N VAL A 17 12.91 34.76 1.07
CA VAL A 17 11.60 35.17 0.59
C VAL A 17 11.34 36.49 1.34
N ASN A 18 11.15 37.58 0.60
CA ASN A 18 10.56 38.79 1.17
C ASN A 18 9.27 38.38 1.87
N ALA A 19 9.33 38.23 3.18
CA ALA A 19 8.20 37.90 4.02
C ALA A 19 7.29 39.15 4.05
N GLN A 20 6.42 39.29 3.06
CA GLN A 20 5.26 40.12 3.28
C GLN A 20 4.55 39.54 4.49
N ALA A 21 4.33 40.40 5.51
CA ALA A 21 3.64 39.96 6.73
C ALA A 21 2.30 39.33 6.33
N ILE A 22 2.17 38.06 6.66
CA ILE A 22 0.99 37.24 6.34
C ILE A 22 -0.20 37.91 7.03
N LYS A 23 -1.19 38.31 6.26
CA LYS A 23 -2.41 38.94 6.79
C LYS A 23 -3.47 37.87 7.06
N PRO A 24 -4.09 37.90 8.26
CA PRO A 24 -5.23 37.04 8.52
C PRO A 24 -6.39 37.42 7.59
N TYR A 25 -7.29 36.47 7.34
CA TYR A 25 -8.53 36.75 6.63
C TYR A 25 -9.36 37.81 7.41
N GLU A 26 -10.08 38.68 6.67
CA GLU A 26 -10.86 39.75 7.27
C GLU A 26 -11.99 39.25 8.16
N ARG A 27 -12.69 38.18 7.75
CA ARG A 27 -13.71 37.51 8.55
C ARG A 27 -13.12 36.28 9.23
N THR A 28 -13.53 36.01 10.47
CA THR A 28 -13.19 34.78 11.14
C THR A 28 -13.83 33.57 10.45
N ALA A 29 -13.24 32.39 10.59
CA ALA A 29 -13.85 31.16 10.06
C ALA A 29 -15.20 30.86 10.75
N PHE A 30 -15.36 31.23 12.02
CA PHE A 30 -16.63 31.09 12.73
C PHE A 30 -17.73 31.91 12.06
N GLU A 31 -17.46 33.20 11.77
CA GLU A 31 -18.44 34.08 11.07
C GLU A 31 -18.77 33.59 9.68
N GLU A 32 -17.80 33.07 8.93
CA GLU A 32 -18.07 32.52 7.59
C GLU A 32 -18.96 31.26 7.66
N ILE A 33 -18.66 30.34 8.57
CA ILE A 33 -19.42 29.11 8.78
C ILE A 33 -20.82 29.41 9.34
N GLN A 34 -20.94 30.38 10.23
CA GLN A 34 -22.23 30.82 10.75
C GLN A 34 -23.12 31.42 9.62
N ALA A 35 -22.52 32.20 8.71
CA ALA A 35 -23.22 32.74 7.54
C ALA A 35 -23.56 31.66 6.50
N ASN A 36 -22.74 30.63 6.37
CA ASN A 36 -22.94 29.50 5.48
C ASN A 36 -22.43 28.20 6.10
N LYS A 37 -23.31 27.48 6.82
CA LYS A 37 -22.98 26.23 7.54
C LYS A 37 -22.39 25.13 6.64
N PHE A 38 -22.67 25.15 5.34
CA PHE A 38 -22.18 24.15 4.39
C PHE A 38 -20.65 24.19 4.21
N LEU A 39 -20.00 25.34 4.49
CA LEU A 39 -18.54 25.47 4.46
C LEU A 39 -17.87 24.56 5.51
N ALA A 40 -18.58 24.20 6.60
CA ALA A 40 -18.07 23.25 7.59
C ALA A 40 -17.89 21.82 7.04
N GLY A 41 -18.40 21.53 5.85
CA GLY A 41 -18.11 20.31 5.11
C GLY A 41 -16.63 20.16 4.73
N GLY A 42 -15.89 21.27 4.64
CA GLY A 42 -14.48 21.26 4.25
C GLY A 42 -14.30 20.63 2.87
N ASN A 43 -13.68 19.46 2.83
CA ASN A 43 -13.53 18.66 1.60
C ASN A 43 -14.86 18.05 1.07
N LEU A 44 -15.93 18.08 1.83
CA LEU A 44 -17.27 17.63 1.42
C LEU A 44 -18.17 18.81 0.98
N THR A 45 -17.64 20.04 0.99
CA THR A 45 -18.38 21.22 0.51
C THR A 45 -18.68 21.09 -0.98
N ASP A 46 -19.93 21.29 -1.36
CA ASP A 46 -20.40 21.31 -2.74
C ASP A 46 -19.71 22.45 -3.52
N TYR A 47 -19.25 22.16 -4.73
CA TYR A 47 -18.49 23.09 -5.56
C TYR A 47 -19.27 24.35 -5.90
N ASP A 48 -20.57 24.26 -6.10
CA ASP A 48 -21.44 25.40 -6.46
C ASP A 48 -21.73 26.34 -5.29
N ARG A 49 -21.35 25.93 -4.06
CA ARG A 49 -21.51 26.75 -2.84
C ARG A 49 -20.30 27.63 -2.52
N ILE A 50 -19.19 27.47 -3.26
CA ILE A 50 -18.01 28.33 -3.10
C ILE A 50 -18.09 29.54 -4.03
N PRO A 51 -17.60 30.73 -3.60
CA PRO A 51 -17.55 31.91 -4.48
C PRO A 51 -16.62 31.67 -5.68
N ARG A 52 -17.12 31.98 -6.89
CA ARG A 52 -16.35 31.94 -8.14
C ARG A 52 -16.03 33.35 -8.61
N GLN A 53 -15.03 33.50 -9.43
CA GLN A 53 -14.74 34.75 -10.12
C GLN A 53 -15.60 34.83 -11.38
N ALA A 54 -16.51 35.78 -11.41
CA ALA A 54 -17.52 35.90 -12.48
C ALA A 54 -16.89 36.22 -13.84
N VAL A 55 -15.83 37.03 -13.86
CA VAL A 55 -15.13 37.45 -15.09
C VAL A 55 -13.63 37.34 -14.86
N LEU A 56 -12.96 36.56 -15.70
CA LEU A 56 -11.52 36.44 -15.69
C LEU A 56 -10.86 37.67 -16.35
N THR A 57 -9.63 37.99 -15.93
CA THR A 57 -8.84 39.05 -16.55
C THR A 57 -8.63 38.74 -18.02
N PRO A 58 -8.93 39.67 -18.94
CA PRO A 58 -8.80 39.47 -20.39
C PRO A 58 -7.36 39.13 -20.81
N THR A 59 -7.23 38.32 -21.87
CA THR A 59 -5.91 37.97 -22.45
C THR A 59 -5.07 39.21 -22.74
N PRO A 60 -3.80 39.27 -22.39
CA PRO A 60 -2.93 40.42 -22.63
C PRO A 60 -2.86 40.77 -24.13
N LYS A 61 -2.80 42.06 -24.42
CA LYS A 61 -2.68 42.55 -25.80
C LYS A 61 -1.47 41.92 -26.48
N GLY A 62 -1.65 41.35 -27.65
CA GLY A 62 -0.61 40.68 -28.41
C GLY A 62 -0.35 39.23 -28.06
N TYR A 63 -1.12 38.64 -27.14
CA TYR A 63 -1.05 37.23 -26.77
C TYR A 63 -2.32 36.48 -27.17
N GLU A 64 -2.21 35.15 -27.20
CA GLU A 64 -3.34 34.23 -27.36
C GLU A 64 -3.13 32.98 -26.46
N PRO A 65 -4.17 32.46 -25.81
CA PRO A 65 -4.09 31.19 -25.09
C PRO A 65 -3.92 30.04 -26.11
N TYR A 66 -3.05 29.06 -25.81
CA TYR A 66 -2.79 27.96 -26.73
C TYR A 66 -2.77 26.57 -26.10
N TYR A 67 -2.59 26.50 -24.79
CA TYR A 67 -2.56 25.25 -24.07
C TYR A 67 -3.15 25.42 -22.67
N LEU A 68 -3.89 24.39 -22.21
CA LEU A 68 -4.43 24.30 -20.87
C LEU A 68 -4.02 23.01 -20.21
N SER A 69 -3.43 23.07 -19.01
CA SER A 69 -3.12 21.93 -18.16
C SER A 69 -4.01 21.96 -16.93
N HIS A 70 -4.77 20.89 -16.72
CA HIS A 70 -5.74 20.77 -15.64
C HIS A 70 -5.40 19.58 -14.74
N TYR A 71 -5.65 19.72 -13.42
CA TYR A 71 -5.82 18.62 -12.49
C TYR A 71 -7.03 18.89 -11.61
N GLY A 72 -8.05 18.02 -11.68
CA GLY A 72 -9.30 18.11 -10.93
C GLY A 72 -9.54 16.92 -10.01
N ARG A 73 -10.28 17.16 -8.95
CA ARG A 73 -10.85 16.14 -8.07
C ARG A 73 -12.16 15.65 -8.68
N HIS A 74 -12.54 14.39 -8.43
CA HIS A 74 -13.90 13.89 -8.71
C HIS A 74 -14.98 14.75 -8.05
N GLY A 75 -16.18 14.74 -8.59
CA GLY A 75 -17.35 15.45 -8.08
C GLY A 75 -17.91 14.87 -6.77
N ALA A 76 -19.01 15.46 -6.31
CA ALA A 76 -19.74 15.03 -5.13
C ALA A 76 -20.09 13.54 -5.17
N ARG A 77 -19.98 12.86 -4.03
CA ARG A 77 -20.06 11.39 -3.92
C ARG A 77 -20.73 10.93 -2.64
N PHE A 78 -21.18 9.68 -2.62
CA PHE A 78 -21.50 8.96 -1.38
C PHE A 78 -20.27 8.82 -0.47
N LEU A 79 -20.48 8.68 0.85
CA LEU A 79 -19.40 8.34 1.77
C LEU A 79 -18.75 7.00 1.37
N LEU A 80 -17.47 6.81 1.77
CA LEU A 80 -16.65 5.70 1.26
C LEU A 80 -16.90 4.38 1.97
N GLY A 81 -17.23 4.43 3.27
CA GLY A 81 -17.32 3.25 4.11
C GLY A 81 -18.74 2.87 4.46
N GLU A 82 -19.07 1.58 4.41
CA GLU A 82 -20.37 1.08 4.89
C GLU A 82 -20.63 1.51 6.35
N ARG A 83 -19.59 1.46 7.19
CA ARG A 83 -19.66 1.87 8.60
C ARG A 83 -19.99 3.35 8.80
N ASP A 84 -19.74 4.20 7.82
CA ASP A 84 -20.04 5.62 7.92
C ASP A 84 -21.54 5.85 8.08
N TYR A 85 -22.36 5.04 7.40
CA TYR A 85 -23.82 5.03 7.52
C TYR A 85 -24.31 4.05 8.57
N ALA A 86 -23.78 2.82 8.61
CA ALA A 86 -24.27 1.75 9.45
C ALA A 86 -23.98 1.97 10.95
N SER A 87 -22.83 2.53 11.31
CA SER A 87 -22.44 2.70 12.72
C SER A 87 -23.42 3.57 13.53
N PRO A 88 -23.83 4.78 13.09
CA PRO A 88 -24.80 5.55 13.81
C PRO A 88 -26.21 4.91 13.80
N VAL A 89 -26.62 4.25 12.70
CA VAL A 89 -27.88 3.49 12.65
C VAL A 89 -27.90 2.38 13.67
N MET A 90 -26.86 1.58 13.77
CA MET A 90 -26.73 0.48 14.75
C MET A 90 -26.77 1.03 16.17
N THR A 91 -26.06 2.10 16.46
CA THR A 91 -26.02 2.72 17.79
C THR A 91 -27.38 3.21 18.22
N LEU A 92 -28.08 3.97 17.35
CA LEU A 92 -29.41 4.50 17.67
C LEU A 92 -30.48 3.37 17.70
N SER A 93 -30.37 2.35 16.84
CA SER A 93 -31.27 1.20 16.87
C SER A 93 -31.14 0.41 18.18
N ALA A 94 -29.94 0.22 18.69
CA ALA A 94 -29.70 -0.41 19.98
C ALA A 94 -30.29 0.44 21.13
N ALA A 95 -30.13 1.75 21.07
CA ALA A 95 -30.73 2.66 22.04
C ALA A 95 -32.26 2.63 22.00
N LYS A 96 -32.87 2.61 20.80
CA LYS A 96 -34.32 2.47 20.60
C LYS A 96 -34.84 1.19 21.24
N LYS A 97 -34.18 0.06 20.97
CA LYS A 97 -34.55 -1.25 21.56
C LYS A 97 -34.56 -1.23 23.08
N ASN A 98 -33.69 -0.42 23.70
CA ASN A 98 -33.60 -0.27 25.15
C ASN A 98 -34.42 0.90 25.71
N GLY A 99 -35.27 1.56 24.90
CA GLY A 99 -36.09 2.71 25.31
C GLY A 99 -35.29 3.93 25.73
N LYS A 100 -34.07 4.11 25.17
CA LYS A 100 -33.13 5.16 25.59
C LYS A 100 -33.09 6.38 24.63
N LEU A 101 -33.88 6.38 23.54
CA LEU A 101 -33.97 7.53 22.62
C LEU A 101 -34.99 8.56 23.11
N THR A 102 -34.71 9.80 22.81
CA THR A 102 -35.71 10.89 22.81
C THR A 102 -36.54 10.79 21.50
N THR A 103 -37.62 11.57 21.43
CA THR A 103 -38.42 11.73 20.18
C THR A 103 -37.54 12.21 19.02
N GLU A 104 -36.62 13.16 19.26
CA GLU A 104 -35.69 13.63 18.25
C GLU A 104 -34.72 12.55 17.84
N GLY A 105 -34.19 11.75 18.81
CA GLY A 105 -33.32 10.61 18.53
C GLY A 105 -33.98 9.56 17.63
N GLU A 106 -35.29 9.30 17.81
CA GLU A 106 -36.05 8.41 16.93
C GLU A 106 -36.20 8.96 15.52
N GLN A 107 -36.52 10.24 15.37
CA GLN A 107 -36.60 10.90 14.05
C GLN A 107 -35.25 10.90 13.32
N VAL A 108 -34.16 11.11 14.05
CA VAL A 108 -32.82 11.01 13.50
C VAL A 108 -32.51 9.60 13.01
N LEU A 109 -32.88 8.56 13.81
CA LEU A 109 -32.71 7.17 13.39
C LEU A 109 -33.46 6.89 12.09
N GLU A 110 -34.71 7.33 11.95
CA GLU A 110 -35.50 7.13 10.72
C GLU A 110 -34.83 7.78 9.51
N ARG A 111 -34.37 9.02 9.64
CA ARG A 111 -33.62 9.73 8.56
C ARG A 111 -32.35 8.97 8.19
N LEU A 112 -31.55 8.52 9.16
CA LEU A 112 -30.33 7.74 8.94
C LEU A 112 -30.61 6.40 8.26
N GLN A 113 -31.69 5.71 8.61
CA GLN A 113 -32.08 4.46 7.95
C GLN A 113 -32.46 4.66 6.48
N VAL A 114 -33.09 5.81 6.14
CA VAL A 114 -33.32 6.19 4.74
C VAL A 114 -32.00 6.35 4.00
N LEU A 115 -31.07 7.13 4.56
CA LEU A 115 -29.75 7.38 3.96
C LEU A 115 -28.92 6.10 3.81
N GLN A 116 -28.96 5.23 4.80
CA GLN A 116 -28.30 3.92 4.74
C GLN A 116 -28.87 3.05 3.60
N ARG A 117 -30.18 3.02 3.42
CA ARG A 117 -30.79 2.28 2.30
C ARG A 117 -30.41 2.88 0.94
N GLN A 118 -30.36 4.21 0.83
CA GLN A 118 -29.97 4.91 -0.40
C GLN A 118 -28.49 4.69 -0.75
N SER A 119 -27.62 4.52 0.26
CA SER A 119 -26.18 4.32 0.07
C SER A 119 -25.80 2.86 -0.26
N ARG A 120 -26.72 1.91 -0.11
CA ARG A 120 -26.44 0.48 -0.33
C ARG A 120 -26.01 0.21 -1.77
N GLY A 121 -24.81 -0.37 -1.93
CA GLY A 121 -24.21 -0.63 -3.25
C GLY A 121 -23.70 0.62 -3.97
N ARG A 122 -23.66 1.79 -3.29
CA ARG A 122 -23.26 3.07 -3.88
C ARG A 122 -22.11 3.76 -3.11
N LEU A 123 -21.40 3.02 -2.30
CA LEU A 123 -20.33 3.60 -1.48
C LEU A 123 -19.21 4.17 -2.36
N GLY A 124 -18.95 5.45 -2.20
CA GLY A 124 -17.95 6.18 -2.98
C GLY A 124 -18.30 6.46 -4.42
N ASP A 125 -19.52 6.13 -4.87
CA ASP A 125 -20.01 6.45 -6.21
C ASP A 125 -20.21 7.95 -6.37
N LEU A 126 -20.00 8.45 -7.59
CA LEU A 126 -20.39 9.80 -8.00
C LEU A 126 -21.90 9.96 -7.85
N THR A 127 -22.32 11.09 -7.32
CA THR A 127 -23.76 11.45 -7.26
C THR A 127 -24.17 12.28 -8.48
N PRO A 128 -25.49 12.44 -8.75
CA PRO A 128 -25.97 13.39 -9.77
C PRO A 128 -25.51 14.84 -9.53
N VAL A 129 -25.30 15.23 -8.26
CA VAL A 129 -24.71 16.53 -7.92
C VAL A 129 -23.29 16.61 -8.47
N GLY A 130 -22.46 15.58 -8.22
CA GLY A 130 -21.07 15.53 -8.68
C GLY A 130 -20.95 15.51 -10.20
N GLU A 131 -21.87 14.86 -10.90
CA GLU A 131 -21.96 14.89 -12.36
C GLU A 131 -22.25 16.31 -12.86
N ARG A 132 -23.24 17.00 -12.29
CA ARG A 132 -23.56 18.39 -12.63
C ARG A 132 -22.43 19.37 -12.35
N GLU A 133 -21.66 19.17 -11.25
CA GLU A 133 -20.46 19.97 -10.96
C GLU A 133 -19.49 19.95 -12.14
N HIS A 134 -19.19 18.76 -12.65
CA HIS A 134 -18.24 18.56 -13.76
C HIS A 134 -18.78 19.03 -15.11
N HIS A 135 -20.05 18.81 -15.41
CA HIS A 135 -20.69 19.45 -16.58
C HIS A 135 -20.55 20.98 -16.50
N GLY A 136 -20.81 21.56 -15.33
CA GLY A 136 -20.64 22.99 -15.11
C GLY A 136 -19.23 23.49 -15.37
N ILE A 137 -18.21 22.78 -14.86
CA ILE A 137 -16.79 23.11 -15.05
C ILE A 137 -16.41 23.01 -16.53
N GLY A 138 -16.71 21.90 -17.21
CA GLY A 138 -16.42 21.71 -18.63
C GLY A 138 -17.03 22.80 -19.52
N LYS A 139 -18.29 23.13 -19.26
CA LYS A 139 -18.99 24.19 -19.97
C LYS A 139 -18.32 25.54 -19.81
N ARG A 140 -18.00 25.95 -18.59
CA ARG A 140 -17.30 27.21 -18.29
C ARG A 140 -15.89 27.24 -18.83
N MET A 141 -15.18 26.12 -18.81
CA MET A 141 -13.85 26.00 -19.40
C MET A 141 -13.87 26.30 -20.90
N ALA A 142 -14.82 25.72 -21.63
CA ALA A 142 -15.02 26.01 -23.06
C ALA A 142 -15.46 27.46 -23.34
N GLN A 143 -16.22 28.08 -22.43
CA GLN A 143 -16.66 29.48 -22.52
C GLN A 143 -15.54 30.48 -22.23
N ASN A 144 -14.71 30.21 -21.23
CA ASN A 144 -13.64 31.11 -20.79
C ASN A 144 -12.40 31.05 -21.72
N PHE A 145 -12.19 29.92 -22.41
CA PHE A 145 -11.05 29.74 -23.30
C PHE A 145 -11.45 29.23 -24.69
N PRO A 146 -12.31 30.00 -25.43
CA PRO A 146 -12.82 29.58 -26.73
C PRO A 146 -11.72 29.43 -27.79
N GLU A 147 -10.60 30.15 -27.66
CA GLU A 147 -9.45 30.02 -28.56
C GLU A 147 -8.81 28.63 -28.49
N ILE A 148 -8.87 27.98 -27.32
CA ILE A 148 -8.39 26.60 -27.11
C ILE A 148 -9.46 25.62 -27.57
N PHE A 149 -10.66 25.68 -26.96
CA PHE A 149 -11.64 24.60 -27.06
C PHE A 149 -12.56 24.69 -28.30
N LYS A 150 -12.72 25.86 -28.93
CA LYS A 150 -13.49 26.00 -30.18
C LYS A 150 -12.63 26.01 -31.44
N ALA A 151 -11.32 25.79 -31.30
CA ALA A 151 -10.43 25.62 -32.44
C ALA A 151 -10.79 24.37 -33.26
N LYS A 152 -10.62 24.43 -34.58
CA LYS A 152 -10.91 23.29 -35.45
C LYS A 152 -9.96 22.13 -35.14
N ASN A 153 -10.49 20.91 -34.95
CA ASN A 153 -9.74 19.70 -34.66
C ASN A 153 -8.84 19.80 -33.40
N VAL A 154 -9.31 20.51 -32.36
CA VAL A 154 -8.60 20.56 -31.08
C VAL A 154 -8.31 19.16 -30.55
N ALA A 155 -7.09 18.91 -30.13
CA ALA A 155 -6.68 17.67 -29.50
C ALA A 155 -6.64 17.84 -27.96
N ILE A 156 -7.37 16.99 -27.28
CA ILE A 156 -7.48 16.97 -25.82
C ILE A 156 -7.01 15.60 -25.31
N ASP A 157 -6.10 15.60 -24.35
CA ASP A 157 -5.63 14.40 -23.67
C ASP A 157 -6.24 14.36 -22.26
N ALA A 158 -7.24 13.51 -22.05
CA ALA A 158 -7.97 13.37 -20.79
C ALA A 158 -7.52 12.10 -20.06
N ARG A 159 -7.07 12.24 -18.81
CA ARG A 159 -6.48 11.17 -18.00
C ARG A 159 -7.19 11.07 -16.67
N SER A 160 -7.46 9.86 -16.19
CA SER A 160 -8.07 9.63 -14.88
C SER A 160 -7.31 8.61 -14.06
N THR A 161 -7.47 8.70 -12.73
CA THR A 161 -7.15 7.54 -11.88
C THR A 161 -8.11 6.39 -12.20
N VAL A 162 -7.75 5.16 -11.80
CA VAL A 162 -8.56 3.95 -12.06
C VAL A 162 -9.86 3.89 -11.23
N VAL A 163 -10.17 4.92 -10.48
CA VAL A 163 -11.35 5.01 -9.61
C VAL A 163 -12.56 5.48 -10.40
N VAL A 164 -13.64 4.69 -10.42
CA VAL A 164 -14.84 4.90 -11.25
C VAL A 164 -15.39 6.33 -11.17
N ARG A 165 -15.53 6.92 -9.97
CA ARG A 165 -16.03 8.31 -9.84
C ARG A 165 -15.14 9.36 -10.50
N CYS A 166 -13.81 9.12 -10.58
CA CYS A 166 -12.89 10.02 -11.28
C CYS A 166 -13.08 9.88 -12.80
N ILE A 167 -13.28 8.65 -13.28
CA ILE A 167 -13.56 8.36 -14.69
C ILE A 167 -14.88 9.03 -15.13
N LEU A 168 -15.94 8.88 -14.35
CA LEU A 168 -17.23 9.51 -14.64
C LEU A 168 -17.15 11.04 -14.60
N SER A 169 -16.40 11.62 -13.68
CA SER A 169 -16.12 13.06 -13.65
C SER A 169 -15.38 13.55 -14.90
N MET A 170 -14.41 12.76 -15.38
CA MET A 170 -13.72 13.02 -16.65
C MET A 170 -14.70 13.00 -17.83
N VAL A 171 -15.56 11.99 -17.88
CA VAL A 171 -16.57 11.86 -18.95
C VAL A 171 -17.49 13.07 -18.98
N ALA A 172 -18.03 13.49 -17.83
CA ALA A 172 -18.95 14.64 -17.74
C ALA A 172 -18.31 15.95 -18.25
N GLU A 173 -17.05 16.23 -17.91
CA GLU A 173 -16.36 17.40 -18.50
C GLU A 173 -16.11 17.25 -20.00
N CYS A 174 -15.68 16.07 -20.45
CA CYS A 174 -15.42 15.80 -21.86
C CYS A 174 -16.69 15.91 -22.72
N GLU A 175 -17.84 15.52 -22.21
CA GLU A 175 -19.14 15.66 -22.89
C GLU A 175 -19.47 17.14 -23.18
N GLU A 176 -19.23 18.04 -22.23
CA GLU A 176 -19.44 19.50 -22.44
C GLU A 176 -18.44 20.09 -23.44
N LEU A 177 -17.18 19.63 -23.41
CA LEU A 177 -16.18 20.06 -24.39
C LEU A 177 -16.54 19.57 -25.80
N MET A 178 -17.04 18.35 -25.95
CA MET A 178 -17.54 17.80 -27.19
C MET A 178 -18.82 18.52 -27.67
N ALA A 179 -19.74 18.85 -26.76
CA ALA A 179 -20.92 19.65 -27.07
C ALA A 179 -20.56 21.05 -27.57
N ALA A 180 -19.54 21.68 -26.93
CA ALA A 180 -19.02 22.99 -27.36
C ALA A 180 -18.27 22.94 -28.71
N ASN A 181 -17.65 21.82 -29.05
CA ASN A 181 -16.91 21.62 -30.29
C ASN A 181 -16.97 20.14 -30.75
N PRO A 182 -17.93 19.79 -31.60
CA PRO A 182 -18.06 18.43 -32.14
C PRO A 182 -16.88 17.93 -33.00
N THR A 183 -15.95 18.83 -33.38
CA THR A 183 -14.72 18.45 -34.11
C THR A 183 -13.54 18.17 -33.18
N ALA A 184 -13.72 18.28 -31.86
CA ALA A 184 -12.69 17.98 -30.89
C ALA A 184 -12.30 16.49 -30.94
N ARG A 185 -11.02 16.23 -30.75
CA ARG A 185 -10.47 14.87 -30.64
C ARG A 185 -10.02 14.65 -29.23
N ILE A 186 -10.81 13.94 -28.46
CA ILE A 186 -10.51 13.63 -27.06
C ILE A 186 -9.94 12.20 -26.97
N HIS A 187 -8.71 12.09 -26.48
CA HIS A 187 -8.08 10.83 -26.12
C HIS A 187 -8.23 10.59 -24.63
N ASN A 188 -8.98 9.54 -24.26
CA ASN A 188 -9.18 9.17 -22.85
C ASN A 188 -8.21 8.05 -22.48
N GLU A 189 -7.44 8.24 -21.39
CA GLU A 189 -6.52 7.23 -20.86
C GLU A 189 -6.76 7.00 -19.37
N VAL A 190 -6.98 5.72 -19.00
CA VAL A 190 -7.11 5.26 -17.62
C VAL A 190 -6.26 4.01 -17.47
N SER A 191 -5.09 4.13 -16.85
CA SER A 191 -4.16 3.01 -16.71
C SER A 191 -3.40 3.05 -15.38
N GLU A 192 -2.91 1.90 -14.94
CA GLU A 192 -2.00 1.80 -13.78
C GLU A 192 -0.68 2.54 -14.03
N ALA A 193 -0.24 2.63 -15.29
CA ALA A 193 0.98 3.34 -15.65
C ALA A 193 0.95 4.84 -15.31
N LEU A 194 -0.24 5.45 -15.24
CA LEU A 194 -0.39 6.86 -14.89
C LEU A 194 -0.37 7.10 -13.36
N GLN A 195 -0.59 6.06 -12.55
CA GLN A 195 -0.82 6.22 -11.11
C GLN A 195 0.38 6.80 -10.36
N TYR A 196 1.61 6.64 -10.87
CA TYR A 196 2.81 7.15 -10.21
C TYR A 196 2.83 8.68 -10.06
N TYR A 197 2.14 9.43 -10.92
CA TYR A 197 1.98 10.87 -10.80
C TYR A 197 0.55 11.33 -10.55
N MET A 198 -0.46 10.51 -10.91
CA MET A 198 -1.88 10.84 -10.70
C MET A 198 -2.31 10.72 -9.24
N ASN A 199 -1.59 9.94 -8.42
CA ASN A 199 -1.84 9.75 -7.00
C ASN A 199 -0.75 10.38 -6.12
N ALA A 200 -1.07 10.56 -4.83
CA ALA A 200 -0.12 11.07 -3.85
C ALA A 200 1.01 10.06 -3.59
N SER A 201 2.27 10.48 -3.76
CA SER A 201 3.43 9.69 -3.36
C SER A 201 3.50 9.55 -1.83
N ARG A 202 3.85 8.35 -1.36
CA ARG A 202 4.00 8.05 0.07
C ARG A 202 5.37 7.41 0.37
N THR A 203 6.39 7.82 -0.35
CA THR A 203 7.75 7.29 -0.25
C THR A 203 8.69 8.27 0.47
N GLY A 204 9.87 7.82 0.84
CA GLY A 204 10.96 8.63 1.35
C GLY A 204 10.60 9.57 2.50
N LEU A 205 11.01 10.83 2.39
CA LEU A 205 10.80 11.86 3.41
C LEU A 205 9.31 12.13 3.69
N VAL A 206 8.45 12.08 2.68
CA VAL A 206 7.00 12.26 2.85
C VAL A 206 6.44 11.19 3.77
N LYS A 207 6.82 9.92 3.59
CA LYS A 207 6.40 8.80 4.47
C LYS A 207 6.86 9.03 5.91
N ALA A 208 8.14 9.34 6.11
CA ALA A 208 8.71 9.58 7.45
C ALA A 208 8.02 10.74 8.20
N MET A 209 7.75 11.84 7.51
CA MET A 209 7.06 12.99 8.11
C MET A 209 5.57 12.70 8.37
N ARG A 210 4.94 11.83 7.57
CA ARG A 210 3.55 11.41 7.82
C ARG A 210 3.40 10.57 9.10
N GLU A 211 4.41 9.84 9.50
CA GLU A 211 4.42 9.14 10.80
C GLU A 211 4.42 10.14 11.96
N LYS A 212 5.21 11.22 11.87
CA LYS A 212 5.18 12.33 12.83
C LYS A 212 3.83 13.04 12.91
N SER A 213 3.06 13.08 11.82
CA SER A 213 1.74 13.73 11.81
C SER A 213 0.75 13.12 12.81
N ARG A 214 0.92 11.84 13.17
CA ARG A 214 0.07 11.15 14.17
C ARG A 214 0.19 11.78 15.55
N ASP A 215 1.41 12.02 16.00
CA ASP A 215 1.69 12.60 17.32
C ASP A 215 1.17 14.03 17.42
N VAL A 216 1.38 14.82 16.35
CA VAL A 216 0.86 16.19 16.25
C VAL A 216 -0.68 16.20 16.33
N LYS A 217 -1.36 15.34 15.60
CA LYS A 217 -2.83 15.27 15.61
C LYS A 217 -3.38 14.83 16.96
N GLN A 218 -2.69 13.96 17.68
CA GLN A 218 -3.10 13.52 19.01
C GLN A 218 -3.11 14.68 20.02
N GLN A 219 -2.18 15.64 19.92
CA GLN A 219 -2.13 16.83 20.76
C GLN A 219 -3.30 17.79 20.53
N TYR A 220 -3.86 17.81 19.28
CA TYR A 220 -4.93 18.74 18.89
C TYR A 220 -6.29 18.06 18.73
N GLY A 221 -6.40 16.78 19.10
CA GLY A 221 -7.43 15.86 18.61
C GLY A 221 -8.80 15.95 19.22
N ASN A 222 -9.08 16.46 20.41
CA ASN A 222 -10.43 16.38 21.00
C ASN A 222 -10.85 17.69 21.68
N ARG A 223 -11.42 18.61 20.88
CA ARG A 223 -12.03 19.85 21.39
C ARG A 223 -13.56 19.80 21.38
N VAL A 224 -14.12 18.82 20.70
CA VAL A 224 -15.55 18.70 20.50
C VAL A 224 -16.19 18.03 21.71
N LYS A 225 -17.12 18.72 22.35
CA LYS A 225 -17.90 18.22 23.49
C LYS A 225 -19.23 17.64 22.99
N PRO A 226 -19.46 16.34 23.15
CA PRO A 226 -20.67 15.70 22.64
C PRO A 226 -21.90 15.83 23.55
N ASP A 227 -21.72 16.35 24.80
CA ASP A 227 -22.70 16.25 25.86
C ASP A 227 -24.07 16.79 25.48
N ARG A 228 -24.14 17.98 24.85
CA ARG A 228 -25.41 18.56 24.41
C ARG A 228 -26.11 17.70 23.37
N LEU A 229 -25.36 17.22 22.36
CA LEU A 229 -25.94 16.37 21.30
C LEU A 229 -26.45 15.04 21.91
N MET A 230 -25.72 14.48 22.88
CA MET A 230 -26.15 13.26 23.57
C MET A 230 -27.46 13.51 24.35
N GLN A 231 -27.63 14.68 24.97
CA GLN A 231 -28.89 15.04 25.65
C GLN A 231 -30.06 15.21 24.66
N VAL A 232 -29.80 15.70 23.45
CA VAL A 232 -30.81 15.80 22.37
C VAL A 232 -31.27 14.41 21.91
N LEU A 233 -30.35 13.47 21.77
CA LEU A 233 -30.66 12.15 21.18
C LEU A 233 -31.09 11.10 22.20
N PHE A 234 -30.66 11.20 23.46
CA PHE A 234 -30.87 10.16 24.46
C PHE A 234 -31.53 10.70 25.73
N ASN A 235 -32.50 9.94 26.27
CA ASN A 235 -33.20 10.29 27.52
C ASN A 235 -32.48 9.77 28.79
N ASP A 236 -31.37 9.04 28.65
CA ASP A 236 -30.60 8.46 29.76
C ASP A 236 -29.10 8.68 29.56
N GLN A 237 -28.56 9.69 30.25
CA GLN A 237 -27.14 10.08 30.11
C GLN A 237 -26.19 9.11 30.82
N GLN A 238 -26.66 8.39 31.84
CA GLN A 238 -25.84 7.34 32.46
C GLN A 238 -25.63 6.17 31.49
N TRP A 239 -26.70 5.75 30.82
CA TRP A 239 -26.60 4.74 29.77
C TRP A 239 -25.65 5.15 28.64
N VAL A 240 -25.70 6.43 28.23
CA VAL A 240 -24.74 6.98 27.24
C VAL A 240 -23.31 6.82 27.70
N ALA A 241 -23.01 7.23 28.95
CA ALA A 241 -21.66 7.16 29.52
C ALA A 241 -21.14 5.71 29.58
N ASP A 242 -22.02 4.76 29.94
CA ASP A 242 -21.64 3.36 30.13
C ASP A 242 -21.56 2.56 28.82
N SER A 243 -22.32 2.97 27.79
CA SER A 243 -22.54 2.13 26.59
C SER A 243 -22.02 2.72 25.27
N LEU A 244 -21.72 4.03 25.23
CA LEU A 244 -21.43 4.72 23.96
C LEU A 244 -20.06 5.41 23.95
N LYS A 245 -19.49 5.52 22.76
CA LYS A 245 -18.40 6.46 22.47
C LYS A 245 -19.00 7.73 21.86
N ALA A 246 -19.43 8.65 22.74
CA ALA A 246 -20.21 9.84 22.37
C ALA A 246 -19.52 10.71 21.30
N GLU A 247 -18.21 10.94 21.41
CA GLU A 247 -17.45 11.73 20.43
C GLU A 247 -17.46 11.04 19.05
N ARG A 248 -17.39 9.71 19.03
CA ARG A 248 -17.41 8.95 17.77
C ARG A 248 -18.76 9.01 17.11
N LEU A 249 -19.85 8.91 17.89
CA LEU A 249 -21.21 9.05 17.36
C LEU A 249 -21.42 10.46 16.79
N MET A 250 -21.04 11.50 17.53
CA MET A 250 -21.11 12.89 17.09
C MET A 250 -20.32 13.12 15.80
N TYR A 251 -19.09 12.59 15.72
CA TYR A 251 -18.27 12.67 14.49
C TYR A 251 -18.99 12.02 13.30
N ASN A 252 -19.51 10.81 13.46
CA ASN A 252 -20.18 10.09 12.37
C ASN A 252 -21.46 10.81 11.92
N LEU A 253 -22.26 11.34 12.83
CA LEU A 253 -23.45 12.12 12.51
C LEU A 253 -23.10 13.41 11.76
N PHE A 254 -22.01 14.09 12.17
CA PHE A 254 -21.52 15.28 11.49
C PHE A 254 -20.96 14.96 10.10
N GLU A 255 -20.27 13.83 9.92
CA GLU A 255 -19.80 13.35 8.62
C GLU A 255 -20.97 13.17 7.64
N ILE A 256 -22.07 12.53 8.09
CA ILE A 256 -23.27 12.37 7.28
C ILE A 256 -23.92 13.74 7.02
N ALA A 257 -24.10 14.58 8.03
CA ALA A 257 -24.70 15.92 7.89
C ALA A 257 -23.96 16.76 6.82
N THR A 258 -22.63 16.73 6.84
CA THR A 258 -21.83 17.47 5.85
C THR A 258 -21.87 16.86 4.45
N ASN A 259 -22.13 15.55 4.32
CA ASN A 259 -22.25 14.87 3.03
C ASN A 259 -23.62 15.07 2.37
N MET A 260 -24.65 15.53 3.10
CA MET A 260 -26.00 15.74 2.51
C MET A 260 -26.01 16.73 1.35
N GLN A 261 -25.13 17.71 1.34
CA GLN A 261 -24.97 18.61 0.21
C GLN A 261 -24.49 17.93 -1.09
N SER A 262 -23.95 16.70 -0.98
CA SER A 262 -23.58 15.86 -2.12
C SER A 262 -24.76 15.09 -2.73
N HIS A 263 -25.97 15.21 -2.19
CA HIS A 263 -27.14 14.44 -2.59
C HIS A 263 -28.32 15.34 -2.95
N ASP A 264 -29.16 14.88 -3.90
CA ASP A 264 -30.48 15.47 -4.15
C ASP A 264 -31.46 14.90 -3.09
N THR A 265 -31.49 15.51 -1.89
CA THR A 265 -32.30 15.08 -0.76
C THR A 265 -32.78 16.25 0.07
N ASP A 266 -33.99 16.13 0.63
CA ASP A 266 -34.55 17.09 1.59
C ASP A 266 -34.10 16.80 3.04
N ILE A 267 -33.29 15.73 3.28
CA ILE A 267 -32.81 15.41 4.60
C ILE A 267 -31.70 16.39 5.00
N ASP A 268 -31.97 17.20 6.02
CA ASP A 268 -30.97 18.08 6.66
C ASP A 268 -30.73 17.62 8.09
N LEU A 269 -29.48 17.30 8.43
CA LEU A 269 -29.04 16.91 9.76
C LEU A 269 -28.26 18.03 10.48
N TYR A 270 -28.00 19.17 9.83
CA TYR A 270 -27.32 20.30 10.48
C TYR A 270 -28.08 20.88 11.68
N PRO A 271 -29.42 20.88 11.75
CA PRO A 271 -30.16 21.37 12.92
C PRO A 271 -29.86 20.59 14.22
N LEU A 272 -29.28 19.40 14.14
CA LEU A 272 -28.82 18.66 15.30
C LEU A 272 -27.67 19.35 16.06
N PHE A 273 -26.92 20.21 15.39
CA PHE A 273 -25.71 20.83 15.88
C PHE A 273 -25.93 22.35 16.09
N ASN A 274 -25.35 22.90 17.14
CA ASN A 274 -25.24 24.34 17.29
C ASN A 274 -24.03 24.89 16.50
N ASN A 275 -23.89 26.21 16.44
CA ASN A 275 -22.84 26.88 15.65
C ASN A 275 -21.44 26.56 16.18
N GLU A 276 -21.26 26.46 17.49
CA GLU A 276 -19.99 26.12 18.14
C GLU A 276 -19.59 24.69 17.80
N GLU A 277 -20.52 23.75 17.89
CA GLU A 277 -20.26 22.34 17.55
C GLU A 277 -19.91 22.18 16.07
N ILE A 278 -20.59 22.88 15.17
CA ILE A 278 -20.29 22.88 13.73
C ILE A 278 -18.87 23.42 13.49
N TYR A 279 -18.52 24.53 14.12
CA TYR A 279 -17.20 25.13 13.97
C TYR A 279 -16.10 24.27 14.58
N ASP A 280 -16.27 23.71 15.77
CA ASP A 280 -15.27 22.87 16.42
C ASP A 280 -15.01 21.56 15.65
N GLN A 281 -16.04 20.94 15.08
CA GLN A 281 -15.92 19.78 14.19
C GLN A 281 -15.12 20.15 12.93
N TRP A 282 -15.45 21.26 12.31
CA TRP A 282 -14.73 21.75 11.13
C TRP A 282 -13.28 22.09 11.45
N ARG A 283 -13.03 22.82 12.55
CA ARG A 283 -11.69 23.28 12.96
C ARG A 283 -10.75 22.10 13.22
N THR A 284 -11.24 21.07 13.87
CA THR A 284 -10.50 19.82 14.09
C THR A 284 -10.11 19.16 12.77
N ARG A 285 -11.03 19.12 11.80
CA ARG A 285 -10.76 18.60 10.44
C ARG A 285 -9.78 19.48 9.67
N ASN A 286 -9.91 20.80 9.79
CA ASN A 286 -9.03 21.76 9.12
C ASN A 286 -7.57 21.57 9.57
N ILE A 287 -7.32 21.47 10.88
CA ILE A 287 -5.98 21.16 11.44
C ILE A 287 -5.47 19.81 10.93
N ARG A 288 -6.31 18.76 10.99
CA ARG A 288 -5.93 17.41 10.54
C ARG A 288 -5.48 17.38 9.09
N TRP A 289 -6.23 18.03 8.20
CA TRP A 289 -5.89 18.07 6.79
C TRP A 289 -4.62 18.88 6.52
N TYR A 290 -4.45 20.02 7.21
CA TYR A 290 -3.25 20.83 7.09
C TYR A 290 -1.99 20.06 7.51
N VAL A 291 -2.04 19.31 8.60
CA VAL A 291 -0.92 18.50 9.10
C VAL A 291 -0.64 17.29 8.20
N ASP A 292 -1.68 16.64 7.65
CA ASP A 292 -1.55 15.43 6.85
C ASP A 292 -1.11 15.68 5.41
N TYR A 293 -1.40 16.85 4.83
CA TYR A 293 -1.20 17.13 3.42
C TYR A 293 -0.65 18.53 3.12
N GLY A 294 -0.72 19.44 4.07
CA GLY A 294 -0.31 20.84 3.93
C GLY A 294 1.15 21.11 4.29
N PRO A 295 1.58 22.38 4.22
CA PRO A 295 2.96 22.79 4.48
C PRO A 295 3.28 22.95 5.97
N ALA A 296 2.68 22.15 6.82
CA ALA A 296 2.82 22.25 8.28
C ALA A 296 4.29 22.17 8.72
N PRO A 297 4.81 23.15 9.48
CA PRO A 297 6.17 23.12 10.03
C PRO A 297 6.43 21.90 10.90
N GLN A 298 5.41 21.42 11.61
CA GLN A 298 5.45 20.23 12.47
C GLN A 298 5.81 18.94 11.69
N THR A 299 5.53 18.90 10.39
CA THR A 299 5.93 17.83 9.45
C THR A 299 7.06 18.28 8.51
N GLY A 300 7.82 19.31 8.91
CA GLY A 300 8.96 19.86 8.16
C GLY A 300 8.61 20.38 6.77
N GLY A 301 7.34 20.77 6.52
CA GLY A 301 6.86 21.26 5.23
C GLY A 301 6.91 20.23 4.10
N ALA A 302 7.04 18.93 4.42
CA ALA A 302 7.30 17.89 3.43
C ALA A 302 6.04 17.39 2.72
N MET A 303 4.86 17.52 3.32
CA MET A 303 3.64 16.87 2.83
C MET A 303 3.18 17.32 1.43
N PRO A 304 3.32 18.60 1.00
CA PRO A 304 3.00 19.03 -0.34
C PRO A 304 3.80 18.31 -1.43
N PHE A 305 5.03 17.88 -1.12
CA PHE A 305 5.89 17.14 -2.06
C PHE A 305 5.42 15.70 -2.36
N SER A 306 4.34 15.24 -1.71
CA SER A 306 3.60 14.06 -2.17
C SER A 306 3.14 14.20 -3.63
N GLN A 307 3.09 15.42 -4.17
CA GLN A 307 2.73 15.75 -5.55
C GLN A 307 3.93 16.14 -6.42
N LYS A 308 5.16 15.86 -6.01
CA LYS A 308 6.37 16.19 -6.79
C LYS A 308 6.34 15.59 -8.21
N ASN A 309 5.87 14.34 -8.35
CA ASN A 309 5.78 13.68 -9.65
C ASN A 309 4.70 14.31 -10.53
N LEU A 310 3.56 14.72 -9.96
CA LEU A 310 2.51 15.40 -10.69
C LEU A 310 2.97 16.76 -11.18
N LEU A 311 3.66 17.54 -10.35
CA LEU A 311 4.21 18.85 -10.76
C LEU A 311 5.27 18.68 -11.87
N ARG A 312 6.17 17.67 -11.78
CA ARG A 312 7.12 17.36 -12.87
C ARG A 312 6.38 17.00 -14.16
N ASN A 313 5.33 16.18 -14.11
CA ASN A 313 4.51 15.82 -15.26
C ASN A 313 3.78 17.04 -15.87
N ILE A 314 3.28 17.96 -15.05
CA ILE A 314 2.65 19.21 -15.53
C ILE A 314 3.69 20.07 -16.28
N ILE A 315 4.88 20.25 -15.71
CA ILE A 315 5.98 21.02 -16.35
C ILE A 315 6.39 20.36 -17.65
N GLU A 316 6.66 19.05 -17.65
CA GLU A 316 7.07 18.29 -18.83
C GLU A 316 6.02 18.37 -19.94
N SER A 317 4.75 18.20 -19.60
CA SER A 317 3.65 18.33 -20.55
C SER A 317 3.60 19.72 -21.20
N ALA A 318 3.82 20.79 -20.41
CA ALA A 318 3.83 22.16 -20.92
C ALA A 318 5.06 22.45 -21.81
N ASP A 319 6.20 21.84 -21.48
CA ASP A 319 7.45 22.00 -22.24
C ASP A 319 7.45 21.25 -23.59
N THR A 320 6.74 20.13 -23.66
CA THR A 320 6.75 19.19 -24.80
C THR A 320 5.50 19.29 -25.68
N VAL A 321 4.55 20.14 -25.33
CA VAL A 321 3.30 20.27 -26.06
C VAL A 321 3.52 20.76 -27.50
N THR A 322 3.04 19.96 -28.50
CA THR A 322 3.16 20.30 -29.92
C THR A 322 1.80 20.31 -30.64
N GLN A 323 0.97 19.33 -30.40
CA GLN A 323 -0.32 19.14 -31.08
C GLN A 323 -1.52 19.12 -30.13
N THR A 324 -1.30 18.87 -28.85
CA THR A 324 -2.35 18.83 -27.82
C THR A 324 -2.64 20.25 -27.31
N GLN A 325 -3.90 20.66 -27.29
CA GLN A 325 -4.32 21.97 -26.80
C GLN A 325 -4.77 21.94 -25.34
N ALA A 326 -5.14 20.75 -24.81
CA ALA A 326 -5.44 20.61 -23.38
C ALA A 326 -5.04 19.23 -22.85
N THR A 327 -4.49 19.20 -21.63
CA THR A 327 -4.29 17.99 -20.85
C THR A 327 -5.12 18.07 -19.59
N LEU A 328 -6.14 17.22 -19.50
CA LEU A 328 -7.09 17.16 -18.38
C LEU A 328 -6.75 15.95 -17.51
N ARG A 329 -6.61 16.13 -16.20
CA ARG A 329 -6.29 15.09 -15.24
C ARG A 329 -7.33 15.04 -14.14
N PHE A 330 -7.85 13.85 -13.82
CA PHE A 330 -8.92 13.62 -12.85
C PHE A 330 -8.51 12.67 -11.74
N GLY A 331 -8.59 13.12 -10.50
CA GLY A 331 -8.14 12.36 -9.33
C GLY A 331 -8.85 12.78 -8.05
N HIS A 332 -8.07 13.11 -7.02
CA HIS A 332 -8.56 13.19 -5.64
C HIS A 332 -8.12 14.48 -4.94
N GLU A 333 -8.85 14.85 -3.87
CA GLU A 333 -8.49 15.97 -2.99
C GLU A 333 -7.11 15.84 -2.35
N VAL A 334 -6.69 14.60 -2.06
CA VAL A 334 -5.34 14.29 -1.54
C VAL A 334 -4.21 14.59 -2.53
N CYS A 335 -4.56 14.99 -3.75
CA CYS A 335 -3.62 15.48 -4.76
C CYS A 335 -3.81 16.97 -5.03
N VAL A 336 -5.05 17.45 -5.22
CA VAL A 336 -5.33 18.87 -5.50
C VAL A 336 -4.82 19.76 -4.37
N MET A 337 -5.14 19.40 -3.12
CA MET A 337 -4.78 20.22 -1.95
C MET A 337 -3.26 20.34 -1.78
N PRO A 338 -2.46 19.23 -1.70
CA PRO A 338 -1.03 19.37 -1.60
C PRO A 338 -0.38 19.95 -2.88
N LEU A 339 -0.98 19.78 -4.06
CA LEU A 339 -0.51 20.46 -5.27
C LEU A 339 -0.71 21.97 -5.17
N ALA A 340 -1.86 22.45 -4.71
CA ALA A 340 -2.10 23.89 -4.47
C ALA A 340 -1.08 24.47 -3.47
N CYS A 341 -0.77 23.72 -2.41
CA CYS A 341 0.27 24.08 -1.44
C CYS A 341 1.69 24.05 -2.05
N LEU A 342 2.00 23.07 -2.89
CA LEU A 342 3.30 22.94 -3.56
C LEU A 342 3.54 24.05 -4.58
N LEU A 343 2.49 24.42 -5.32
CA LEU A 343 2.46 25.54 -6.25
C LEU A 343 2.42 26.91 -5.54
N GLU A 344 2.14 26.95 -4.22
CA GLU A 344 2.02 28.18 -3.41
C GLU A 344 0.96 29.14 -3.98
N LEU A 345 -0.19 28.58 -4.38
CA LEU A 345 -1.29 29.37 -4.92
C LEU A 345 -1.92 30.24 -3.83
N ASP A 346 -1.94 31.57 -4.03
CA ASP A 346 -2.34 32.51 -2.99
C ASP A 346 -1.64 32.20 -1.65
N ASP A 347 -2.43 31.95 -0.58
CA ASP A 347 -1.89 31.61 0.76
C ASP A 347 -1.88 30.07 1.04
N CYS A 348 -2.08 29.21 0.01
CA CYS A 348 -2.15 27.76 0.22
C CYS A 348 -0.83 27.18 0.77
N GLY A 349 0.31 27.77 0.41
CA GLY A 349 1.64 27.32 0.84
C GLY A 349 2.11 27.86 2.19
N ILE A 350 1.23 28.53 2.94
CA ILE A 350 1.63 29.22 4.18
C ILE A 350 2.01 28.25 5.30
N ALA A 351 3.12 28.52 5.96
CA ALA A 351 3.59 27.80 7.14
C ALA A 351 3.03 28.45 8.41
N VAL A 352 2.25 27.72 9.19
CA VAL A 352 1.65 28.17 10.44
C VAL A 352 2.14 27.30 11.59
N ASP A 353 2.93 27.87 12.50
CA ASP A 353 3.49 27.14 13.65
C ASP A 353 2.43 26.86 14.71
N GLU A 354 1.59 27.84 15.03
CA GLU A 354 0.52 27.72 16.00
C GLU A 354 -0.78 27.21 15.38
N LEU A 355 -0.99 25.89 15.42
CA LEU A 355 -2.16 25.24 14.80
C LEU A 355 -3.49 25.73 15.39
N ASN A 356 -3.48 26.34 16.58
CA ASN A 356 -4.64 26.98 17.17
C ASN A 356 -5.06 28.26 16.45
N GLU A 357 -4.16 28.86 15.70
CA GLU A 357 -4.37 30.07 14.92
C GLU A 357 -4.53 29.79 13.41
N LEU A 358 -4.49 28.49 13.04
CA LEU A 358 -4.47 28.05 11.63
C LEU A 358 -5.61 28.64 10.81
N ASP A 359 -6.82 28.65 11.36
CA ASP A 359 -8.03 29.10 10.67
C ASP A 359 -8.06 30.60 10.36
N LYS A 360 -7.16 31.39 10.94
CA LYS A 360 -6.97 32.79 10.58
C LYS A 360 -6.31 32.96 9.22
N TYR A 361 -5.52 31.97 8.79
CA TYR A 361 -4.64 32.07 7.62
C TYR A 361 -4.90 30.98 6.57
N TRP A 362 -5.46 29.84 6.96
CA TRP A 362 -5.64 28.69 6.08
C TRP A 362 -6.95 27.96 6.36
N ARG A 363 -7.78 27.79 5.32
CA ARG A 363 -9.12 27.20 5.43
C ARG A 363 -9.36 26.22 4.28
N ASN A 364 -9.57 24.97 4.63
CA ASN A 364 -9.72 23.86 3.69
C ASN A 364 -10.85 24.05 2.66
N TYR A 365 -12.01 24.58 3.05
CA TYR A 365 -13.13 24.79 2.14
C TYR A 365 -12.87 25.82 1.04
N ARG A 366 -11.83 26.66 1.17
CA ARG A 366 -11.42 27.61 0.12
C ARG A 366 -10.52 26.95 -0.93
N ILE A 367 -9.91 25.78 -0.61
CA ILE A 367 -8.87 25.17 -1.41
C ILE A 367 -9.40 23.95 -2.16
N TYR A 368 -10.03 23.00 -1.44
CA TYR A 368 -10.39 21.71 -2.04
C TYR A 368 -11.80 21.19 -1.68
N PRO A 369 -12.86 21.94 -2.03
CA PRO A 369 -14.24 21.43 -2.01
C PRO A 369 -14.39 20.21 -2.93
N MET A 370 -15.60 19.66 -3.09
CA MET A 370 -15.90 18.69 -4.15
C MET A 370 -15.58 19.31 -5.51
N ALA A 371 -15.26 18.50 -6.50
CA ALA A 371 -14.87 18.91 -7.87
C ALA A 371 -13.79 20.01 -7.97
N CYS A 372 -13.04 20.28 -6.87
CA CYS A 372 -11.99 21.29 -6.88
C CYS A 372 -10.96 21.00 -7.99
N ASN A 373 -10.44 22.07 -8.58
CA ASN A 373 -9.52 21.94 -9.70
C ASN A 373 -8.48 23.06 -9.76
N ILE A 374 -7.37 22.76 -10.40
CA ILE A 374 -6.29 23.70 -10.73
C ILE A 374 -6.14 23.70 -12.25
N GLN A 375 -6.16 24.88 -12.86
CA GLN A 375 -5.99 25.07 -14.30
C GLN A 375 -4.81 26.02 -14.56
N LEU A 376 -3.84 25.57 -15.33
CA LEU A 376 -2.74 26.39 -15.82
C LEU A 376 -3.00 26.69 -17.30
N ILE A 377 -3.19 27.96 -17.63
CA ILE A 377 -3.46 28.42 -18.98
C ILE A 377 -2.22 29.11 -19.53
N PHE A 378 -1.72 28.63 -20.65
CA PHE A 378 -0.49 29.12 -21.28
C PHE A 378 -0.81 29.99 -22.48
N TYR A 379 -0.10 31.13 -22.58
CA TYR A 379 -0.29 32.18 -23.58
C TYR A 379 0.99 32.38 -24.37
N LYS A 380 0.87 32.40 -25.69
CA LYS A 380 1.99 32.71 -26.60
C LYS A 380 1.76 34.04 -27.32
N PRO A 381 2.82 34.73 -27.74
CA PRO A 381 2.68 35.93 -28.59
C PRO A 381 1.97 35.59 -29.91
N LYS A 382 1.03 36.46 -30.35
CA LYS A 382 0.45 36.36 -31.70
C LYS A 382 1.52 36.61 -32.76
N LYS A 383 1.59 35.75 -33.80
CA LYS A 383 2.50 35.97 -34.92
C LYS A 383 2.22 37.33 -35.56
N SER A 384 3.19 38.22 -35.60
CA SER A 384 3.13 39.44 -36.39
C SER A 384 3.14 39.08 -37.88
N LEU A 385 2.23 39.64 -38.66
CA LEU A 385 2.14 39.45 -40.12
C LEU A 385 3.38 39.99 -40.87
N THR A 386 4.34 40.64 -40.16
CA THR A 386 5.44 41.36 -40.77
C THR A 386 6.83 40.79 -40.50
N SER A 387 6.96 39.63 -39.80
CA SER A 387 8.28 39.03 -39.53
C SER A 387 8.48 37.73 -40.28
N ASN A 388 9.28 37.75 -41.32
CA ASN A 388 9.88 36.60 -42.03
C ASN A 388 11.01 35.92 -41.23
N LEU A 389 10.98 35.92 -39.89
CA LEU A 389 12.04 35.39 -39.05
C LEU A 389 11.52 34.26 -38.16
N SER A 390 12.04 33.08 -38.47
CA SER A 390 12.18 31.85 -37.70
C SER A 390 11.01 31.32 -36.87
N PRO A 391 10.70 29.99 -36.88
CA PRO A 391 9.50 29.39 -36.25
C PRO A 391 9.67 29.07 -34.78
N LEU A 392 10.63 29.61 -34.05
CA LEU A 392 10.85 29.40 -32.63
C LEU A 392 10.50 30.70 -31.88
N THR A 393 9.25 30.84 -31.46
CA THR A 393 8.92 31.68 -30.30
C THR A 393 9.79 31.17 -29.16
N SER A 394 10.72 31.99 -28.66
CA SER A 394 11.59 31.56 -27.55
C SER A 394 10.68 31.24 -26.35
N GLN A 395 10.92 30.18 -25.61
CA GLN A 395 10.22 29.84 -24.34
C GLN A 395 10.22 31.04 -23.37
N LYS A 396 11.07 32.02 -23.59
CA LYS A 396 11.21 33.26 -22.80
C LYS A 396 9.97 34.15 -22.83
N ASP A 397 9.13 34.03 -23.85
CA ASP A 397 7.97 34.92 -24.06
C ASP A 397 6.61 34.27 -23.69
N ILE A 398 6.62 33.04 -23.18
CA ILE A 398 5.40 32.35 -22.76
C ILE A 398 4.94 32.92 -21.40
N LEU A 399 3.65 33.26 -21.32
CA LEU A 399 2.98 33.64 -20.09
C LEU A 399 2.10 32.49 -19.60
N VAL A 400 1.91 32.41 -18.30
CA VAL A 400 0.97 31.46 -17.66
C VAL A 400 0.09 32.21 -16.67
N LYS A 401 -1.18 31.83 -16.63
CA LYS A 401 -2.16 32.20 -15.62
C LYS A 401 -2.66 30.94 -14.93
N VAL A 402 -2.79 30.96 -13.61
CA VAL A 402 -3.27 29.79 -12.85
C VAL A 402 -4.57 30.11 -12.14
N LEU A 403 -5.51 29.17 -12.25
CA LEU A 403 -6.80 29.23 -11.56
C LEU A 403 -6.87 28.11 -10.52
N LEU A 404 -7.33 28.44 -9.32
CA LEU A 404 -7.79 27.49 -8.32
C LEU A 404 -9.31 27.62 -8.16
N ASN A 405 -10.03 26.55 -8.44
CA ASN A 405 -11.50 26.56 -8.44
C ASN A 405 -12.08 27.70 -9.32
N GLU A 406 -11.54 27.85 -10.52
CA GLU A 406 -11.92 28.87 -11.53
C GLU A 406 -11.72 30.33 -11.07
N ARG A 407 -10.84 30.57 -10.08
CA ARG A 407 -10.45 31.88 -9.59
C ARG A 407 -8.96 32.12 -9.81
N GLU A 408 -8.59 33.26 -10.34
CA GLU A 408 -7.22 33.68 -10.60
C GLU A 408 -6.41 33.76 -9.31
N CYS A 409 -5.23 33.13 -9.29
CA CYS A 409 -4.35 33.04 -8.12
C CYS A 409 -3.06 33.82 -8.28
N ARG A 410 -2.50 34.29 -7.18
CA ARG A 410 -1.12 34.75 -7.10
C ARG A 410 -0.19 33.56 -7.05
N LEU A 411 1.01 33.72 -7.64
CA LEU A 411 2.07 32.74 -7.72
C LEU A 411 3.32 33.24 -6.96
N PRO A 412 4.26 32.36 -6.59
CA PRO A 412 5.37 32.71 -5.71
C PRO A 412 6.52 33.50 -6.38
N ILE A 413 6.28 34.07 -7.54
CA ILE A 413 7.22 34.95 -8.24
C ILE A 413 6.57 36.29 -8.53
N GLU A 414 7.37 37.34 -8.67
CA GLU A 414 6.89 38.66 -9.00
C GLU A 414 6.44 38.76 -10.46
N THR A 415 5.41 39.55 -10.67
CA THR A 415 4.90 39.94 -12.00
C THR A 415 4.39 41.38 -11.95
N ASP A 416 4.61 42.12 -13.04
CA ASP A 416 4.05 43.46 -13.31
C ASP A 416 2.71 43.40 -14.06
N GLN A 417 2.24 42.20 -14.45
CA GLN A 417 1.06 41.94 -15.24
C GLN A 417 0.10 40.94 -14.61
N TYR A 418 -0.13 41.00 -13.27
CA TYR A 418 -1.09 40.08 -12.63
C TYR A 418 -2.41 39.99 -13.40
N PRO A 419 -2.94 38.78 -13.65
CA PRO A 419 -2.58 37.46 -13.15
C PRO A 419 -1.65 36.66 -14.10
N TYR A 420 -0.90 37.29 -14.96
CA TYR A 420 -0.01 36.66 -15.93
C TYR A 420 1.43 36.68 -15.43
N TYR A 421 2.08 35.52 -15.50
CA TYR A 421 3.42 35.29 -15.01
C TYR A 421 4.31 34.73 -16.14
N ASN A 422 5.58 35.09 -16.15
CA ASN A 422 6.54 34.50 -17.09
C ASN A 422 6.75 33.01 -16.78
N TRP A 423 6.40 32.15 -17.74
CA TRP A 423 6.47 30.70 -17.56
C TRP A 423 7.88 30.21 -17.27
N ASN A 424 8.90 30.70 -17.99
CA ASN A 424 10.27 30.23 -17.80
C ASN A 424 10.80 30.53 -16.38
N LYS A 425 10.48 31.71 -15.83
CA LYS A 425 10.82 32.06 -14.44
C LYS A 425 10.12 31.16 -13.44
N LEU A 426 8.83 30.98 -13.63
CA LEU A 426 8.01 30.11 -12.75
C LEU A 426 8.43 28.66 -12.82
N ARG A 427 8.67 28.14 -14.02
CA ARG A 427 9.19 26.79 -14.27
C ARG A 427 10.50 26.56 -13.52
N GLN A 428 11.44 27.47 -13.64
CA GLN A 428 12.74 27.34 -12.95
C GLN A 428 12.58 27.38 -11.43
N TYR A 429 11.69 28.22 -10.92
CA TYR A 429 11.37 28.28 -9.50
C TYR A 429 10.90 26.90 -9.00
N TYR A 430 9.93 26.27 -9.69
CA TYR A 430 9.42 24.98 -9.28
C TYR A 430 10.44 23.84 -9.44
N LEU A 431 11.24 23.83 -10.51
CA LEU A 431 12.28 22.82 -10.66
C LEU A 431 13.33 22.93 -9.55
N ASN A 432 13.82 24.12 -9.23
CA ASN A 432 14.76 24.33 -8.13
C ASN A 432 14.18 23.85 -6.78
N LYS A 433 12.90 24.11 -6.54
CA LYS A 433 12.18 23.66 -5.33
C LYS A 433 12.09 22.13 -5.25
N LEU A 434 11.78 21.47 -6.36
CA LEU A 434 11.71 20.01 -6.43
C LEU A 434 13.08 19.36 -6.27
N ASP A 435 14.12 19.91 -6.92
CA ASP A 435 15.49 19.39 -6.84
C ASP A 435 16.09 19.58 -5.44
N ALA A 436 15.79 20.68 -4.75
CA ALA A 436 16.17 20.89 -3.36
C ALA A 436 15.50 19.87 -2.42
N PHE A 437 14.24 19.52 -2.68
CA PHE A 437 13.56 18.48 -1.90
C PHE A 437 14.15 17.09 -2.17
N ASP A 438 14.41 16.74 -3.42
CA ASP A 438 15.02 15.45 -3.79
C ASP A 438 16.44 15.33 -3.20
N ALA A 439 17.23 16.42 -3.16
CA ALA A 439 18.52 16.45 -2.48
C ALA A 439 18.38 16.23 -0.95
N ARG A 440 17.38 16.85 -0.31
CA ARG A 440 17.08 16.65 1.11
C ARG A 440 16.65 15.21 1.39
N GLU A 441 15.83 14.61 0.52
CA GLU A 441 15.38 13.20 0.63
C GLU A 441 16.57 12.24 0.47
N ALA A 442 17.46 12.50 -0.49
CA ALA A 442 18.69 11.73 -0.70
C ALA A 442 19.66 11.84 0.50
N ALA A 443 19.82 13.03 1.09
CA ALA A 443 20.65 13.24 2.28
C ALA A 443 20.09 12.45 3.47
N MET A 444 18.78 12.51 3.71
CA MET A 444 18.12 11.74 4.76
C MET A 444 18.31 10.23 4.56
N THR A 445 18.17 9.74 3.32
CA THR A 445 18.39 8.33 2.99
C THR A 445 19.83 7.93 3.26
N LYS A 446 20.80 8.79 2.98
CA LYS A 446 22.22 8.55 3.23
C LYS A 446 22.57 8.54 4.73
N GLU A 447 21.98 9.41 5.52
CA GLU A 447 22.18 9.45 6.98
C GLU A 447 21.49 8.25 7.70
N GLN A 448 20.31 7.85 7.25
CA GLN A 448 19.61 6.67 7.77
C GLN A 448 20.22 5.34 7.31
N SER A 449 21.00 5.34 6.24
CA SER A 449 21.45 4.10 5.57
C SER A 449 22.60 3.39 6.26
N GLN A 450 23.20 3.93 7.33
CA GLN A 450 24.42 3.32 7.87
C GLN A 450 24.35 2.76 9.30
N SER A 451 23.37 3.07 10.16
CA SER A 451 23.28 2.39 11.45
C SER A 451 21.89 2.32 12.12
N GLU A 452 20.92 3.16 11.74
CA GLU A 452 19.68 3.30 12.52
C GLU A 452 18.39 2.84 11.82
N LYS A 453 18.43 2.45 10.54
CA LYS A 453 17.19 2.17 9.75
C LYS A 453 16.30 1.11 10.40
N TYR A 454 16.89 0.11 11.03
CA TYR A 454 16.16 -1.01 11.62
C TYR A 454 16.20 -1.02 13.16
N ASP A 455 16.94 -0.11 13.83
CA ASP A 455 17.08 -0.09 15.29
C ASP A 455 15.73 0.07 16.00
N ASN A 456 14.83 0.88 15.44
CA ASN A 456 13.51 1.13 16.03
C ASN A 456 12.65 -0.14 16.17
N TYR A 457 12.85 -1.15 15.32
CA TYR A 457 12.13 -2.43 15.42
C TYR A 457 12.54 -3.23 16.65
N TYR A 458 13.73 -3.01 17.19
CA TYR A 458 14.25 -3.74 18.34
C TYR A 458 13.96 -3.09 19.69
N HIS A 459 13.23 -1.96 19.71
CA HIS A 459 12.81 -1.33 20.95
C HIS A 459 11.59 -2.04 21.56
N ASN A 460 11.57 -2.11 22.89
CA ASN A 460 10.45 -2.67 23.67
C ASN A 460 10.06 -4.10 23.28
N LEU A 461 11.03 -4.94 22.92
CA LEU A 461 10.79 -6.34 22.68
C LEU A 461 10.63 -7.12 24.01
N PRO A 462 9.76 -8.15 24.05
CA PRO A 462 9.57 -8.99 25.23
C PRO A 462 10.80 -9.88 25.53
N VAL A 463 11.65 -10.08 24.54
CA VAL A 463 12.91 -10.81 24.65
C VAL A 463 14.00 -10.07 23.88
N LYS A 464 15.23 -10.11 24.37
CA LYS A 464 16.37 -9.52 23.66
C LYS A 464 16.73 -10.36 22.43
N LEU A 465 16.67 -9.75 21.25
CA LEU A 465 17.11 -10.32 19.99
C LEU A 465 18.46 -9.73 19.57
N GLN A 466 19.23 -10.47 18.80
CA GLN A 466 20.39 -9.94 18.07
C GLN A 466 19.87 -9.13 16.86
N GLN A 467 20.37 -7.89 16.73
CA GLN A 467 19.96 -7.00 15.65
C GLN A 467 20.58 -7.41 14.30
N VAL A 468 19.87 -7.16 13.22
CA VAL A 468 20.38 -7.29 11.85
C VAL A 468 21.28 -6.11 11.48
N SER A 469 22.14 -6.29 10.48
CA SER A 469 22.95 -5.24 9.87
C SER A 469 22.81 -5.27 8.36
N LEU A 470 22.90 -4.09 7.72
CA LEU A 470 22.85 -3.99 6.27
C LEU A 470 24.06 -4.64 5.60
N PRO A 471 23.90 -5.27 4.42
CA PRO A 471 25.03 -5.76 3.62
C PRO A 471 25.92 -4.59 3.19
N GLN A 472 27.24 -4.87 3.13
CA GLN A 472 28.26 -3.88 2.73
C GLN A 472 28.56 -4.09 1.24
N ILE A 473 27.93 -3.28 0.40
CA ILE A 473 28.06 -3.35 -1.07
C ILE A 473 28.70 -2.05 -1.57
N PRO A 474 29.77 -2.11 -2.37
CA PRO A 474 30.40 -0.92 -2.94
C PRO A 474 29.45 -0.09 -3.80
N ASP A 475 29.56 1.23 -3.73
CA ASP A 475 28.74 2.19 -4.50
C ASP A 475 29.21 2.30 -5.97
N ARG A 476 29.28 1.14 -6.65
CA ARG A 476 29.61 1.02 -8.07
C ARG A 476 28.39 0.45 -8.79
N GLN A 477 28.08 0.99 -9.96
CA GLN A 477 26.89 0.58 -10.72
C GLN A 477 27.27 0.12 -12.14
N LEU A 478 26.60 -0.90 -12.63
CA LEU A 478 26.70 -1.41 -13.98
C LEU A 478 25.29 -1.66 -14.54
N ASN A 479 24.98 -1.04 -15.66
CA ASN A 479 23.69 -1.26 -16.32
C ASN A 479 23.73 -2.53 -17.15
N LEU A 480 22.71 -3.39 -17.05
CA LEU A 480 22.63 -4.66 -17.75
C LEU A 480 22.71 -4.53 -19.28
N LYS A 481 22.21 -3.42 -19.85
CA LYS A 481 22.34 -3.10 -21.28
C LYS A 481 23.81 -2.97 -21.72
N ASN A 482 24.68 -2.45 -20.86
CA ASN A 482 26.08 -2.23 -21.15
C ASN A 482 26.90 -3.53 -21.25
N VAL A 483 26.33 -4.65 -20.82
CA VAL A 483 26.97 -5.98 -20.89
C VAL A 483 26.27 -6.92 -21.87
N GLY A 484 25.37 -6.36 -22.71
CA GLY A 484 24.72 -7.09 -23.80
C GLY A 484 23.29 -7.57 -23.49
N GLY A 485 22.70 -7.09 -22.40
CA GLY A 485 21.30 -7.40 -22.09
C GLY A 485 20.35 -6.65 -23.01
N VAL A 486 19.23 -7.30 -23.38
CA VAL A 486 18.17 -6.75 -24.22
C VAL A 486 16.83 -6.99 -23.50
N GLY A 487 16.12 -5.90 -23.16
CA GLY A 487 14.86 -5.99 -22.37
C GLY A 487 13.61 -6.04 -23.24
N ASP A 488 13.57 -6.93 -24.26
CA ASP A 488 12.49 -7.07 -25.23
C ASP A 488 11.51 -8.23 -24.93
N GLY A 489 11.77 -9.00 -23.87
CA GLY A 489 10.99 -10.18 -23.50
C GLY A 489 11.20 -11.43 -24.36
N MET A 490 12.08 -11.38 -25.35
CA MET A 490 12.33 -12.47 -26.33
C MET A 490 13.79 -12.92 -26.33
N THR A 491 14.73 -11.98 -26.22
CA THR A 491 16.17 -12.25 -26.24
C THR A 491 16.62 -12.82 -24.90
N LEU A 492 17.28 -13.98 -24.93
CA LEU A 492 17.79 -14.63 -23.72
C LEU A 492 19.00 -13.85 -23.15
N CYS A 493 18.87 -13.32 -21.94
CA CYS A 493 19.86 -12.46 -21.28
C CYS A 493 20.72 -13.15 -20.21
N THR A 494 20.68 -14.49 -20.11
CA THR A 494 21.41 -15.24 -19.05
C THR A 494 22.90 -14.91 -19.04
N GLU A 495 23.54 -14.87 -20.19
CA GLU A 495 24.97 -14.53 -20.31
C GLU A 495 25.23 -13.09 -19.90
N ALA A 496 24.35 -12.14 -20.23
CA ALA A 496 24.48 -10.74 -19.86
C ALA A 496 24.43 -10.55 -18.33
N PHE A 497 23.48 -11.22 -17.65
CA PHE A 497 23.41 -11.24 -16.19
C PHE A 497 24.71 -11.79 -15.57
N GLN A 498 25.17 -12.97 -16.02
CA GLN A 498 26.39 -13.58 -15.49
C GLN A 498 27.65 -12.76 -15.77
N LYS A 499 27.74 -12.14 -16.94
CA LYS A 499 28.83 -11.23 -17.31
C LYS A 499 28.86 -10.00 -16.41
N GLY A 500 27.68 -9.36 -16.20
CA GLY A 500 27.56 -8.19 -15.34
C GLY A 500 27.94 -8.49 -13.88
N ILE A 501 27.44 -9.58 -13.32
CA ILE A 501 27.77 -10.04 -11.97
C ILE A 501 29.27 -10.32 -11.84
N LYS A 502 29.86 -11.11 -12.76
CA LYS A 502 31.30 -11.43 -12.75
C LYS A 502 32.17 -10.18 -12.87
N GLN A 503 31.78 -9.21 -13.72
CA GLN A 503 32.52 -7.98 -13.88
C GLN A 503 32.54 -7.13 -12.59
N LEU A 504 31.38 -7.02 -11.91
CA LEU A 504 31.29 -6.32 -10.63
C LEU A 504 32.05 -7.07 -9.53
N ALA A 505 31.89 -8.39 -9.43
CA ALA A 505 32.59 -9.21 -8.44
C ALA A 505 34.11 -9.12 -8.58
N ALA A 506 34.65 -9.14 -9.81
CA ALA A 506 36.08 -8.95 -10.08
C ALA A 506 36.63 -7.60 -9.61
N GLN A 507 35.75 -6.60 -9.44
CA GLN A 507 36.08 -5.26 -8.94
C GLN A 507 35.77 -5.09 -7.44
N GLY A 508 35.44 -6.18 -6.72
CA GLY A 508 35.08 -6.16 -5.30
C GLY A 508 33.62 -5.96 -4.99
N GLY A 509 32.73 -6.00 -6.00
CA GLY A 509 31.29 -5.89 -5.84
C GLY A 509 30.66 -4.65 -6.44
N GLY A 510 29.37 -4.48 -6.26
CA GLY A 510 28.58 -3.32 -6.75
C GLY A 510 27.15 -3.70 -7.14
N ARG A 511 26.45 -2.75 -7.72
CA ARG A 511 25.05 -2.83 -8.13
C ARG A 511 24.93 -3.13 -9.62
N LEU A 512 24.31 -4.26 -9.97
CA LEU A 512 23.86 -4.55 -11.33
C LEU A 512 22.44 -3.99 -11.50
N VAL A 513 22.30 -2.93 -12.29
CA VAL A 513 21.01 -2.28 -12.56
C VAL A 513 20.32 -2.97 -13.72
N VAL A 514 19.11 -3.45 -13.48
CA VAL A 514 18.15 -3.99 -14.46
C VAL A 514 17.17 -2.88 -14.79
N PRO A 515 17.33 -2.16 -15.92
CA PRO A 515 16.46 -1.03 -16.25
C PRO A 515 15.08 -1.52 -16.73
N GLN A 516 14.15 -0.58 -16.89
CA GLN A 516 12.82 -0.85 -17.45
C GLN A 516 12.89 -1.74 -18.69
N GLY A 517 12.01 -2.75 -18.76
CA GLY A 517 11.91 -3.73 -19.85
C GLY A 517 11.56 -5.14 -19.35
N ILE A 518 11.36 -6.08 -20.26
CA ILE A 518 11.14 -7.49 -19.95
C ILE A 518 12.42 -8.27 -20.27
N TRP A 519 13.03 -8.84 -19.26
CA TRP A 519 14.35 -9.48 -19.33
C TRP A 519 14.20 -11.00 -19.24
N LEU A 520 14.06 -11.66 -20.40
CA LEU A 520 14.00 -13.13 -20.46
C LEU A 520 15.36 -13.72 -20.10
N THR A 521 15.38 -14.63 -19.12
CA THR A 521 16.63 -15.23 -18.67
C THR A 521 16.47 -16.69 -18.22
N GLY A 522 17.55 -17.46 -18.23
CA GLY A 522 17.77 -18.67 -17.44
C GLY A 522 18.20 -18.31 -16.02
N PRO A 523 18.79 -19.26 -15.27
CA PRO A 523 19.17 -19.05 -13.87
C PRO A 523 20.24 -17.96 -13.71
N ILE A 524 20.15 -17.21 -12.62
CA ILE A 524 21.10 -16.17 -12.21
C ILE A 524 21.82 -16.64 -10.96
N THR A 525 23.16 -16.59 -10.96
CA THR A 525 23.98 -16.88 -9.77
C THR A 525 24.60 -15.58 -9.26
N LEU A 526 24.30 -15.22 -8.02
CA LEU A 526 24.86 -14.04 -7.35
C LEU A 526 26.22 -14.36 -6.72
N ASP A 527 27.04 -13.31 -6.53
CA ASP A 527 28.35 -13.40 -5.90
C ASP A 527 28.45 -12.47 -4.69
N ASN A 528 29.60 -12.45 -4.01
CA ASN A 528 29.83 -11.58 -2.86
C ASN A 528 29.72 -10.09 -3.23
N ASN A 529 29.19 -9.30 -2.33
CA ASN A 529 29.04 -7.85 -2.43
C ASN A 529 28.26 -7.40 -3.67
N ILE A 530 27.25 -8.18 -4.10
CA ILE A 530 26.43 -7.88 -5.28
C ILE A 530 25.02 -7.46 -4.89
N GLU A 531 24.61 -6.34 -5.44
CA GLU A 531 23.21 -5.92 -5.46
C GLU A 531 22.62 -6.09 -6.87
N LEU A 532 21.57 -6.90 -6.97
CA LEU A 532 20.71 -6.97 -8.15
C LEU A 532 19.59 -5.95 -7.96
N HIS A 533 19.66 -4.83 -8.66
CA HIS A 533 18.70 -3.74 -8.54
C HIS A 533 17.78 -3.67 -9.74
N LEU A 534 16.48 -3.72 -9.50
CA LEU A 534 15.45 -3.64 -10.54
C LEU A 534 14.82 -2.25 -10.52
N ASP A 535 15.02 -1.50 -11.59
CA ASP A 535 14.31 -0.24 -11.78
C ASP A 535 12.80 -0.48 -11.83
N LYS A 536 12.02 0.56 -11.59
CA LYS A 536 10.57 0.52 -11.78
C LYS A 536 10.22 0.07 -13.19
N ASN A 537 9.23 -0.83 -13.32
CA ASN A 537 8.82 -1.47 -14.57
C ASN A 537 9.89 -2.39 -15.22
N ALA A 538 10.93 -2.78 -14.51
CA ALA A 538 11.78 -3.89 -14.91
C ALA A 538 11.11 -5.21 -14.54
N ILE A 539 11.10 -6.16 -15.46
CA ILE A 539 10.57 -7.52 -15.24
C ILE A 539 11.67 -8.51 -15.61
N ILE A 540 12.18 -9.25 -14.63
CA ILE A 540 13.00 -10.44 -14.88
C ILE A 540 12.03 -11.61 -15.05
N TYR A 541 12.01 -12.22 -16.24
CA TYR A 541 11.11 -13.30 -16.60
C TYR A 541 11.88 -14.58 -16.89
N PHE A 542 11.68 -15.62 -16.09
CA PHE A 542 12.44 -16.84 -16.19
C PHE A 542 11.94 -17.76 -17.29
N SER A 543 12.87 -18.24 -18.11
CA SER A 543 12.60 -19.19 -19.19
C SER A 543 12.04 -20.51 -18.67
N PRO A 544 11.01 -21.08 -19.31
CA PRO A 544 10.50 -22.42 -18.98
C PRO A 544 11.39 -23.56 -19.52
N ASP A 545 12.43 -23.24 -20.29
CA ASP A 545 13.34 -24.26 -20.85
C ASP A 545 14.23 -24.83 -19.74
N LYS A 546 13.92 -26.05 -19.33
CA LYS A 546 14.60 -26.74 -18.24
C LYS A 546 16.09 -27.01 -18.51
N ARG A 547 16.48 -27.07 -19.79
CA ARG A 547 17.86 -27.29 -20.21
C ARG A 547 18.80 -26.12 -19.85
N LEU A 548 18.25 -24.95 -19.59
CA LEU A 548 19.02 -23.78 -19.17
C LEU A 548 19.46 -23.87 -17.70
N TYR A 549 18.84 -24.74 -16.91
CA TYR A 549 19.07 -24.84 -15.48
C TYR A 549 20.05 -25.97 -15.16
N PRO A 550 21.29 -25.64 -14.69
CA PRO A 550 22.27 -26.66 -14.35
C PRO A 550 21.76 -27.62 -13.27
N GLU A 551 22.15 -28.86 -13.37
CA GLU A 551 21.86 -29.85 -12.35
C GLU A 551 22.59 -29.52 -11.04
N THR A 552 21.96 -29.82 -9.95
CA THR A 552 22.53 -29.73 -8.61
C THR A 552 22.31 -31.03 -7.87
N GLN A 553 23.33 -31.51 -7.19
CA GLN A 553 23.22 -32.69 -6.34
C GLN A 553 22.68 -32.38 -4.94
N LYS A 554 22.34 -31.08 -4.69
CA LYS A 554 21.96 -30.59 -3.39
C LYS A 554 20.43 -30.49 -3.30
N ARG A 555 19.81 -31.51 -2.62
CA ARG A 555 18.48 -31.41 -1.97
C ARG A 555 17.22 -31.71 -2.82
N SER A 556 16.11 -31.09 -2.44
CA SER A 556 14.74 -31.38 -2.93
C SER A 556 14.51 -31.06 -4.41
N SER A 557 15.38 -30.28 -5.05
CA SER A 557 15.35 -30.01 -6.48
C SER A 557 16.64 -30.50 -7.14
N ARG A 558 16.49 -31.16 -8.30
CA ARG A 558 17.62 -31.59 -9.12
C ARG A 558 18.28 -30.42 -9.87
N VAL A 559 17.55 -29.35 -10.13
CA VAL A 559 18.04 -28.17 -10.85
C VAL A 559 18.20 -26.96 -9.93
N MET A 560 19.08 -26.04 -10.34
CA MET A 560 19.33 -24.81 -9.61
C MET A 560 18.06 -23.94 -9.52
N ALA A 561 17.96 -23.15 -8.46
CA ALA A 561 16.94 -22.09 -8.33
C ALA A 561 17.08 -21.04 -9.45
N CYS A 562 16.01 -20.33 -9.72
CA CYS A 562 16.02 -19.25 -10.71
C CYS A 562 17.06 -18.17 -10.35
N ILE A 563 17.11 -17.77 -9.07
CA ILE A 563 18.21 -16.95 -8.51
C ILE A 563 18.85 -17.74 -7.37
N SER A 564 20.17 -17.85 -7.38
CA SER A 564 20.90 -18.63 -6.36
C SER A 564 22.20 -17.97 -5.93
N ALA A 565 22.64 -18.29 -4.71
CA ALA A 565 23.98 -18.10 -4.21
C ALA A 565 24.30 -19.21 -3.20
N ASP A 566 25.56 -19.62 -3.12
CA ASP A 566 26.04 -20.63 -2.17
C ASP A 566 27.29 -20.10 -1.48
N LYS A 567 27.28 -20.04 -0.14
CA LYS A 567 28.39 -19.57 0.72
C LYS A 567 28.90 -18.17 0.34
N LYS A 568 28.00 -17.25 0.05
CA LYS A 568 28.25 -15.85 -0.31
C LYS A 568 27.84 -14.91 0.82
N HIS A 569 28.29 -13.67 0.71
CA HIS A 569 27.97 -12.64 1.70
C HIS A 569 27.71 -11.27 1.04
N ASP A 570 27.03 -10.41 1.78
CA ASP A 570 26.69 -9.05 1.38
C ASP A 570 25.96 -9.03 0.02
N ILE A 571 24.80 -9.67 -0.02
CA ILE A 571 23.96 -9.78 -1.21
C ILE A 571 22.68 -8.98 -1.00
N ALA A 572 22.28 -8.22 -2.02
CA ALA A 572 21.00 -7.52 -2.03
C ALA A 572 20.22 -7.77 -3.32
N ILE A 573 18.89 -7.86 -3.20
CA ILE A 573 17.93 -7.80 -4.31
C ILE A 573 16.96 -6.65 -3.99
N THR A 574 17.03 -5.57 -4.75
CA THR A 574 16.37 -4.32 -4.40
C THR A 574 15.63 -3.68 -5.58
N GLY A 575 14.82 -2.66 -5.31
CA GLY A 575 14.14 -1.84 -6.32
C GLY A 575 12.63 -2.03 -6.35
N GLU A 576 11.98 -1.57 -7.43
CA GLU A 576 10.52 -1.58 -7.59
C GLU A 576 10.06 -2.49 -8.75
N GLY A 577 10.95 -3.32 -9.27
CA GLY A 577 10.66 -4.22 -10.38
C GLY A 577 10.06 -5.55 -9.95
N ILE A 578 9.86 -6.44 -10.92
CA ILE A 578 9.20 -7.74 -10.77
C ILE A 578 10.18 -8.87 -11.13
N ILE A 579 10.21 -9.91 -10.32
CA ILE A 579 10.89 -11.17 -10.60
C ILE A 579 9.82 -12.25 -10.74
N ASP A 580 9.60 -12.73 -11.97
CA ASP A 580 8.58 -13.72 -12.34
C ASP A 580 9.21 -15.06 -12.68
N GLY A 581 8.89 -16.07 -11.87
CA GLY A 581 9.41 -17.43 -12.03
C GLY A 581 8.78 -18.26 -13.13
N ASN A 582 7.73 -17.74 -13.83
CA ASN A 582 6.98 -18.47 -14.84
C ASN A 582 6.49 -19.85 -14.35
N GLY A 583 6.09 -19.89 -13.08
CA GLY A 583 5.87 -21.13 -12.33
C GLY A 583 4.77 -22.04 -12.85
N GLN A 584 3.79 -21.48 -13.59
CA GLN A 584 2.75 -22.28 -14.25
C GLN A 584 3.31 -23.29 -15.25
N GLN A 585 4.52 -23.10 -15.76
CA GLN A 585 5.23 -24.03 -16.62
C GLN A 585 5.95 -25.15 -15.86
N TRP A 586 5.92 -25.12 -14.52
CA TRP A 586 6.66 -26.03 -13.65
C TRP A 586 5.77 -26.75 -12.65
N ARG A 587 4.73 -26.08 -12.12
CA ARG A 587 3.93 -26.54 -10.99
C ARG A 587 2.88 -27.56 -11.40
N PRO A 588 2.69 -28.62 -10.58
CA PRO A 588 1.46 -29.40 -10.65
C PRO A 588 0.27 -28.60 -10.11
N VAL A 589 -0.91 -28.97 -10.54
CA VAL A 589 -2.17 -28.48 -10.04
C VAL A 589 -2.95 -29.64 -9.40
N LYS A 590 -3.51 -29.42 -8.20
CA LYS A 590 -4.33 -30.40 -7.49
C LYS A 590 -5.80 -30.22 -7.85
N ARG A 591 -6.45 -31.33 -8.19
CA ARG A 591 -7.91 -31.38 -8.45
C ARG A 591 -8.73 -30.78 -7.30
N GLY A 592 -8.38 -31.12 -6.05
CA GLY A 592 -9.09 -30.66 -4.85
C GLY A 592 -9.04 -29.14 -4.59
N LYS A 593 -8.19 -28.40 -5.34
CA LYS A 593 -8.09 -26.92 -5.27
C LYS A 593 -8.83 -26.22 -6.42
N MET A 594 -9.70 -26.93 -7.16
CA MET A 594 -10.34 -26.41 -8.37
C MET A 594 -11.80 -26.80 -8.49
N SER A 595 -12.56 -25.96 -9.18
CA SER A 595 -13.86 -26.31 -9.69
C SER A 595 -13.78 -27.33 -10.84
N ASP A 596 -14.88 -27.99 -11.15
CA ASP A 596 -14.94 -28.92 -12.30
C ASP A 596 -14.66 -28.22 -13.61
N VAL A 597 -15.09 -26.97 -13.75
CA VAL A 597 -14.86 -26.17 -14.96
C VAL A 597 -13.38 -25.88 -15.16
N GLU A 598 -12.70 -25.36 -14.12
CA GLU A 598 -11.26 -25.07 -14.16
C GLU A 598 -10.44 -26.35 -14.41
N TRP A 599 -10.78 -27.46 -13.74
CA TRP A 599 -10.09 -28.74 -13.94
C TRP A 599 -10.19 -29.23 -15.40
N ASN A 600 -11.38 -29.12 -16.01
CA ASN A 600 -11.56 -29.48 -17.40
C ASN A 600 -10.78 -28.55 -18.34
N GLN A 601 -10.65 -27.27 -18.05
CA GLN A 601 -9.80 -26.35 -18.81
C GLN A 601 -8.33 -26.78 -18.76
N TYR A 602 -7.79 -27.14 -17.58
CA TYR A 602 -6.43 -27.67 -17.46
C TYR A 602 -6.23 -28.93 -18.29
N LYS A 603 -7.16 -29.87 -18.28
CA LYS A 603 -7.09 -31.09 -19.11
C LYS A 603 -7.07 -30.78 -20.60
N GLN A 604 -7.83 -29.76 -21.03
CA GLN A 604 -7.85 -29.33 -22.45
C GLN A 604 -6.54 -28.65 -22.88
N MET A 605 -5.77 -28.09 -21.96
CA MET A 605 -4.45 -27.53 -22.25
C MET A 605 -3.38 -28.60 -22.60
N GLY A 606 -3.70 -29.87 -22.48
CA GLY A 606 -2.75 -30.96 -22.59
C GLY A 606 -2.08 -31.27 -21.25
N GLY A 607 -0.80 -31.55 -21.20
CA GLY A 607 -0.10 -31.96 -19.99
C GLY A 607 -0.32 -33.43 -19.61
N ILE A 608 -0.12 -33.76 -18.32
CA ILE A 608 -0.19 -35.14 -17.83
C ILE A 608 -1.02 -35.22 -16.56
N GLU A 609 -2.06 -36.04 -16.56
CA GLU A 609 -2.78 -36.40 -15.34
C GLU A 609 -2.03 -37.51 -14.57
N ARG A 610 -1.93 -37.35 -13.24
CA ARG A 610 -1.28 -38.27 -12.31
C ARG A 610 -2.21 -38.59 -11.13
N ASP A 611 -1.84 -39.58 -10.32
CA ASP A 611 -2.54 -39.96 -9.10
C ASP A 611 -4.05 -40.16 -9.30
N LYS A 612 -4.42 -40.95 -10.28
CA LYS A 612 -5.82 -41.25 -10.63
C LYS A 612 -6.64 -39.98 -10.92
N GLY A 613 -6.04 -39.01 -11.60
CA GLY A 613 -6.68 -37.74 -11.96
C GLY A 613 -6.73 -36.70 -10.82
N GLN A 614 -5.93 -36.86 -9.76
CA GLN A 614 -5.85 -35.92 -8.66
C GLN A 614 -4.79 -34.82 -8.85
N LEU A 615 -3.82 -35.04 -9.75
CA LEU A 615 -2.76 -34.09 -10.11
C LEU A 615 -2.70 -33.92 -11.60
N TRP A 616 -2.45 -32.69 -12.06
CA TRP A 616 -2.15 -32.34 -13.43
C TRP A 616 -0.82 -31.61 -13.49
N TYR A 617 0.07 -32.03 -14.42
CA TYR A 617 1.37 -31.39 -14.68
C TYR A 617 1.37 -30.73 -16.06
N PRO A 618 1.95 -29.53 -16.23
CA PRO A 618 1.87 -28.73 -17.45
C PRO A 618 2.68 -29.28 -18.64
N TRP A 619 3.57 -30.26 -18.41
CA TRP A 619 4.51 -30.72 -19.43
C TRP A 619 4.85 -32.19 -19.30
N LYS A 620 5.16 -32.79 -20.45
CA LYS A 620 5.76 -34.12 -20.52
C LYS A 620 7.26 -33.96 -20.51
N MET A 621 7.94 -34.74 -19.68
CA MET A 621 9.41 -34.81 -19.70
C MET A 621 9.87 -35.45 -21.01
N LYS A 622 10.22 -34.62 -22.00
CA LYS A 622 10.90 -35.05 -23.20
C LYS A 622 12.30 -34.47 -23.23
N SER A 623 13.30 -35.38 -23.39
CA SER A 623 14.67 -35.14 -23.85
C SER A 623 15.43 -33.90 -23.39
N GLY A 624 16.54 -34.07 -22.92
CA GLY A 624 17.52 -33.20 -22.29
C GLY A 624 18.07 -33.83 -21.01
N TYR A 625 17.28 -34.71 -20.42
CA TYR A 625 17.63 -35.46 -19.23
C TYR A 625 17.28 -36.95 -19.46
N PRO A 626 18.09 -37.71 -20.14
CA PRO A 626 17.77 -39.08 -20.58
C PRO A 626 17.54 -40.07 -19.43
N ASP A 627 18.06 -39.75 -18.23
CA ASP A 627 17.90 -40.48 -17.00
C ASP A 627 16.64 -40.07 -16.18
N ILE A 628 15.91 -39.06 -16.60
CA ILE A 628 14.66 -38.65 -15.96
C ILE A 628 13.48 -39.27 -16.65
N THR A 629 12.76 -40.10 -15.90
CA THR A 629 11.51 -40.71 -16.33
C THR A 629 10.34 -39.77 -16.06
N ASP A 630 9.19 -40.06 -16.73
CA ASP A 630 7.98 -39.26 -16.60
C ASP A 630 7.18 -39.64 -15.31
N THR A 631 7.85 -39.88 -14.21
CA THR A 631 7.23 -40.17 -12.91
C THR A 631 6.98 -38.91 -12.11
N PRO A 632 5.97 -38.88 -11.20
CA PRO A 632 5.71 -37.72 -10.32
C PRO A 632 6.93 -37.31 -9.51
N GLU A 633 7.70 -38.25 -9.00
CA GLU A 633 8.91 -38.01 -8.19
C GLU A 633 9.99 -37.32 -9.02
N GLN A 634 10.18 -37.73 -10.26
CA GLN A 634 11.18 -37.14 -11.15
C GLN A 634 10.73 -35.74 -11.60
N GLN A 635 9.44 -35.56 -11.91
CA GLN A 635 8.88 -34.24 -12.24
C GLN A 635 9.01 -33.27 -11.06
N GLU A 636 8.74 -33.73 -9.83
CA GLU A 636 8.88 -32.91 -8.62
C GLU A 636 10.35 -32.48 -8.39
N LYS A 637 11.31 -33.36 -8.65
CA LYS A 637 12.75 -33.06 -8.54
C LYS A 637 13.21 -31.95 -9.53
N MET A 638 12.51 -31.77 -10.64
CA MET A 638 12.82 -30.70 -11.60
C MET A 638 12.26 -29.34 -11.21
N ARG A 639 11.40 -29.28 -10.21
CA ARG A 639 10.76 -28.05 -9.74
C ARG A 639 11.67 -27.31 -8.77
N ASN A 640 12.08 -26.10 -9.13
CA ASN A 640 13.05 -25.28 -8.38
C ASN A 640 12.39 -24.10 -7.64
N ASP A 641 13.13 -23.50 -6.71
CA ASP A 641 12.72 -22.26 -6.05
C ASP A 641 12.97 -21.04 -6.95
N LEU A 642 12.23 -19.97 -6.74
CA LEU A 642 12.49 -18.69 -7.43
C LEU A 642 13.79 -18.07 -6.93
N VAL A 643 13.95 -17.91 -5.62
CA VAL A 643 15.19 -17.45 -5.00
C VAL A 643 15.59 -18.39 -3.89
N ARG A 644 16.77 -19.00 -4.00
CA ARG A 644 17.36 -19.79 -2.93
C ARG A 644 18.82 -19.40 -2.68
N LEU A 645 19.06 -18.82 -1.50
CA LEU A 645 20.39 -18.47 -1.05
C LEU A 645 20.78 -19.46 0.07
N THR A 646 21.92 -20.12 -0.08
CA THR A 646 22.33 -21.22 0.82
C THR A 646 23.63 -20.88 1.52
N ASP A 647 23.72 -21.10 2.84
CA ASP A 647 24.92 -20.86 3.67
C ASP A 647 25.46 -19.40 3.48
N CYS A 648 24.58 -18.41 3.27
CA CYS A 648 24.93 -17.02 2.97
C CYS A 648 24.78 -16.09 4.20
N LYS A 649 25.48 -14.94 4.16
CA LYS A 649 25.44 -13.93 5.23
C LYS A 649 25.13 -12.53 4.71
N ASN A 650 24.50 -11.69 5.57
CA ASN A 650 24.18 -10.31 5.28
C ASN A 650 23.34 -10.17 3.99
N LEU A 651 22.10 -10.56 4.06
CA LEU A 651 21.16 -10.57 2.94
C LEU A 651 20.12 -9.46 3.08
N LEU A 652 19.82 -8.77 1.97
CA LEU A 652 18.76 -7.77 1.89
C LEU A 652 17.84 -8.04 0.71
N PHE A 653 16.54 -8.16 0.98
CA PHE A 653 15.48 -8.16 -0.03
C PHE A 653 14.59 -6.92 0.23
N GLN A 654 14.53 -5.98 -0.72
CA GLN A 654 13.83 -4.72 -0.47
C GLN A 654 13.05 -4.22 -1.69
N GLY A 655 11.74 -4.00 -1.51
CA GLY A 655 10.85 -3.31 -2.46
C GLY A 655 10.39 -4.12 -3.66
N VAL A 656 11.10 -5.18 -4.02
CA VAL A 656 10.86 -6.01 -5.23
C VAL A 656 9.60 -6.86 -5.09
N THR A 657 8.90 -7.08 -6.21
CA THR A 657 7.83 -8.06 -6.31
C THR A 657 8.39 -9.39 -6.79
N PHE A 658 8.22 -10.45 -5.98
CA PHE A 658 8.53 -11.83 -6.33
C PHE A 658 7.22 -12.54 -6.66
N GLN A 659 7.09 -13.05 -7.86
CA GLN A 659 5.83 -13.69 -8.24
C GLN A 659 6.00 -15.00 -9.01
N ASN A 660 4.95 -15.81 -8.92
CA ASN A 660 4.74 -16.95 -9.77
C ASN A 660 5.94 -17.93 -9.76
N ALA A 661 6.45 -18.26 -8.57
CA ALA A 661 7.57 -19.19 -8.39
C ALA A 661 7.25 -20.61 -8.89
N PRO A 662 8.22 -21.37 -9.40
CA PRO A 662 8.05 -22.80 -9.63
C PRO A 662 7.74 -23.59 -8.36
N LYS A 663 8.34 -23.22 -7.22
CA LYS A 663 8.12 -23.80 -5.90
C LYS A 663 8.08 -22.67 -4.85
N PHE A 664 9.07 -22.48 -4.02
CA PHE A 664 9.14 -21.41 -3.02
C PHE A 664 9.62 -20.09 -3.65
N HIS A 665 9.14 -18.93 -3.14
CA HIS A 665 9.52 -17.64 -3.70
C HIS A 665 10.83 -17.12 -3.10
N VAL A 666 10.90 -16.85 -1.80
CA VAL A 666 12.09 -16.34 -1.12
C VAL A 666 12.52 -17.34 -0.05
N HIS A 667 13.58 -18.06 -0.32
CA HIS A 667 14.05 -19.18 0.48
C HIS A 667 15.52 -19.00 0.91
N PRO A 668 15.83 -18.20 1.96
CA PRO A 668 17.10 -18.24 2.63
C PRO A 668 17.22 -19.55 3.42
N LEU A 669 18.36 -20.24 3.27
CA LEU A 669 18.60 -21.56 3.82
C LEU A 669 19.97 -21.62 4.47
N TYR A 670 20.05 -21.89 5.78
CA TYR A 670 21.26 -21.79 6.59
C TYR A 670 21.94 -20.42 6.52
N CYS A 671 21.14 -19.36 6.52
CA CYS A 671 21.63 -18.01 6.34
C CYS A 671 21.68 -17.24 7.67
N GLU A 672 22.58 -16.28 7.75
CA GLU A 672 22.76 -15.43 8.90
C GLU A 672 22.59 -13.96 8.50
N ASN A 673 21.87 -13.19 9.31
CA ASN A 673 21.61 -11.78 9.08
C ASN A 673 20.84 -11.52 7.79
N VAL A 674 19.51 -11.76 7.84
CA VAL A 674 18.62 -11.69 6.68
C VAL A 674 17.57 -10.60 6.91
N ILE A 675 17.49 -9.62 6.02
CA ILE A 675 16.51 -8.53 6.04
C ILE A 675 15.57 -8.69 4.85
N ILE A 676 14.27 -8.73 5.13
CA ILE A 676 13.19 -8.65 4.14
C ILE A 676 12.33 -7.44 4.49
N ASP A 677 12.38 -6.40 3.68
CA ASP A 677 11.71 -5.12 3.94
C ASP A 677 10.89 -4.67 2.72
N GLY A 678 9.57 -4.59 2.89
CA GLY A 678 8.67 -3.99 1.90
C GLY A 678 8.58 -4.75 0.58
N ILE A 679 8.85 -6.06 0.56
CA ILE A 679 8.66 -6.87 -0.65
C ILE A 679 7.18 -7.22 -0.85
N THR A 680 6.84 -7.54 -2.09
CA THR A 680 5.55 -8.15 -2.43
C THR A 680 5.77 -9.57 -2.95
N VAL A 681 5.02 -10.55 -2.43
CA VAL A 681 4.99 -11.90 -2.99
C VAL A 681 3.61 -12.17 -3.56
N ARG A 682 3.54 -12.67 -4.80
CA ARG A 682 2.27 -13.03 -5.47
C ARG A 682 2.35 -14.43 -6.06
N CYS A 683 1.40 -15.27 -5.69
CA CYS A 683 1.27 -16.60 -6.26
C CYS A 683 -0.21 -16.98 -6.37
N PRO A 684 -0.64 -17.68 -7.44
CA PRO A 684 -2.00 -18.19 -7.51
C PRO A 684 -2.34 -19.06 -6.29
N TRP A 685 -3.52 -18.90 -5.73
CA TRP A 685 -3.96 -19.62 -4.51
C TRP A 685 -3.92 -21.16 -4.68
N ASN A 686 -4.02 -21.65 -5.90
CA ASN A 686 -3.95 -23.06 -6.24
C ASN A 686 -2.52 -23.59 -6.47
N ALA A 687 -1.50 -22.73 -6.36
CA ALA A 687 -0.11 -23.11 -6.57
C ALA A 687 0.36 -24.10 -5.50
N GLN A 688 0.74 -25.29 -5.93
CA GLN A 688 1.29 -26.33 -5.05
C GLN A 688 2.69 -25.92 -4.55
N ASN A 689 2.91 -25.89 -3.23
CA ASN A 689 4.12 -25.41 -2.58
C ASN A 689 4.54 -24.01 -3.09
N GLY A 690 3.57 -23.13 -3.22
CA GLY A 690 3.78 -21.72 -3.55
C GLY A 690 4.04 -20.89 -2.29
N ASP A 691 4.91 -21.40 -1.38
CA ASP A 691 5.30 -20.73 -0.15
C ASP A 691 5.94 -19.38 -0.47
N ALA A 692 5.62 -18.36 0.31
CA ALA A 692 6.11 -17.02 0.01
C ALA A 692 7.50 -16.74 0.58
N ILE A 693 7.65 -16.83 1.90
CA ILE A 693 8.91 -16.58 2.58
C ILE A 693 9.19 -17.77 3.51
N ASP A 694 10.20 -18.55 3.14
CA ASP A 694 10.66 -19.72 3.89
C ASP A 694 12.02 -19.46 4.53
N PHE A 695 12.04 -19.09 5.82
CA PHE A 695 13.28 -19.08 6.58
C PHE A 695 13.59 -20.52 7.03
N SER A 696 14.63 -21.10 6.48
CA SER A 696 15.05 -22.45 6.81
C SER A 696 16.42 -22.43 7.50
N ASP A 697 16.47 -22.78 8.79
CA ASP A 697 17.68 -22.78 9.60
C ASP A 697 18.43 -21.43 9.51
N CYS A 698 17.76 -20.31 9.83
CA CYS A 698 18.32 -18.97 9.73
C CYS A 698 18.45 -18.30 11.10
N HIS A 699 19.52 -17.55 11.30
CA HIS A 699 19.77 -16.74 12.48
C HIS A 699 19.77 -15.25 12.17
N ARG A 700 19.26 -14.41 13.08
CA ARG A 700 19.17 -12.94 12.93
C ARG A 700 18.39 -12.55 11.68
N GLY A 701 17.07 -12.57 11.77
CA GLY A 701 16.17 -12.24 10.67
C GLY A 701 15.22 -11.10 11.02
N LEU A 702 14.92 -10.27 10.02
CA LEU A 702 13.94 -9.21 10.08
C LEU A 702 13.03 -9.30 8.87
N ILE A 703 11.73 -9.50 9.07
CA ILE A 703 10.72 -9.51 8.00
C ILE A 703 9.71 -8.41 8.32
N VAL A 704 9.74 -7.32 7.56
CA VAL A 704 8.91 -6.15 7.84
C VAL A 704 8.25 -5.56 6.59
N ASN A 705 7.12 -4.87 6.79
CA ASN A 705 6.44 -4.04 5.79
C ASN A 705 6.04 -4.78 4.50
N SER A 706 6.01 -6.10 4.52
CA SER A 706 5.84 -6.91 3.32
C SER A 706 4.39 -7.35 3.10
N THR A 707 4.03 -7.54 1.84
CA THR A 707 2.71 -8.03 1.44
C THR A 707 2.85 -9.37 0.76
N VAL A 708 2.11 -10.36 1.25
CA VAL A 708 2.18 -11.75 0.79
C VAL A 708 0.81 -12.22 0.33
N ASP A 709 0.75 -12.77 -0.88
CA ASP A 709 -0.41 -13.50 -1.42
C ASP A 709 0.13 -14.84 -1.95
N ALA A 710 -0.06 -15.92 -1.19
CA ALA A 710 0.62 -17.19 -1.40
C ALA A 710 -0.34 -18.33 -1.74
N GLY A 711 0.18 -19.33 -2.45
CA GLY A 711 -0.57 -20.56 -2.75
C GLY A 711 -0.37 -21.67 -1.71
N ASP A 712 0.59 -21.50 -0.81
CA ASP A 712 0.89 -22.38 0.33
C ASP A 712 1.24 -21.52 1.55
N ASP A 713 2.24 -21.85 2.38
CA ASP A 713 2.55 -21.12 3.61
C ASP A 713 3.04 -19.68 3.33
N GLY A 714 2.62 -18.70 4.14
CA GLY A 714 2.93 -17.28 3.98
C GLY A 714 4.30 -16.89 4.55
N LEU A 715 4.37 -16.69 5.86
CA LEU A 715 5.61 -16.42 6.61
C LEU A 715 5.99 -17.69 7.36
N CYS A 716 6.93 -18.45 6.81
CA CYS A 716 7.20 -19.80 7.28
C CYS A 716 8.61 -19.94 7.87
N MET A 717 8.68 -20.53 9.07
CA MET A 717 9.90 -20.84 9.80
C MET A 717 10.11 -22.35 9.84
N LYS A 718 11.18 -22.84 9.25
CA LYS A 718 11.54 -24.26 9.17
C LYS A 718 12.91 -24.51 9.77
N SER A 719 13.06 -25.61 10.50
CA SER A 719 14.32 -26.01 11.09
C SER A 719 14.54 -27.50 10.87
N GLY A 720 15.47 -27.80 9.97
CA GLY A 720 15.83 -29.17 9.62
C GLY A 720 16.62 -29.87 10.73
N LYS A 721 17.10 -31.10 10.48
CA LYS A 721 18.02 -31.79 11.42
C LYS A 721 19.34 -31.02 11.50
N PRO A 722 19.98 -30.93 12.70
CA PRO A 722 21.22 -30.21 12.85
C PRO A 722 22.31 -30.71 11.90
N ARG A 723 23.06 -29.78 11.33
CA ARG A 723 24.20 -30.06 10.44
C ARG A 723 25.50 -29.78 11.15
N LYS A 724 26.51 -30.59 10.84
CA LYS A 724 27.87 -30.38 11.34
C LYS A 724 28.48 -29.17 10.62
N ASN A 725 29.06 -28.23 11.37
CA ASN A 725 29.75 -27.02 10.87
C ASN A 725 28.88 -26.05 10.04
N SER A 726 27.60 -25.99 10.32
CA SER A 726 26.69 -25.02 9.68
C SER A 726 25.68 -24.48 10.69
N ILE A 727 25.10 -23.33 10.42
CA ILE A 727 23.95 -22.80 11.16
C ILE A 727 22.84 -23.84 11.13
N SER A 728 22.20 -24.06 12.26
CA SER A 728 21.05 -24.94 12.38
C SER A 728 20.05 -24.34 13.35
N GLY A 729 18.76 -24.49 13.04
CA GLY A 729 17.68 -23.93 13.83
C GLY A 729 17.28 -22.51 13.36
N ILE A 730 16.20 -22.03 13.93
CA ILE A 730 15.71 -20.66 13.77
C ILE A 730 15.98 -19.90 15.06
N GLU A 731 16.65 -18.73 14.95
CA GLU A 731 17.02 -17.96 16.13
C GLU A 731 17.09 -16.46 15.86
N ASP A 732 16.59 -15.65 16.82
CA ASP A 732 16.59 -14.18 16.75
C ASP A 732 15.87 -13.63 15.53
N ILE A 733 14.58 -13.93 15.37
CA ILE A 733 13.76 -13.49 14.26
C ILE A 733 12.70 -12.48 14.74
N LEU A 734 12.56 -11.37 14.01
CA LEU A 734 11.52 -10.38 14.22
C LEU A 734 10.66 -10.24 12.94
N ILE A 735 9.35 -10.38 13.12
CA ILE A 735 8.34 -10.31 12.05
C ILE A 735 7.31 -9.25 12.42
N GLU A 736 7.31 -8.12 11.72
CA GLU A 736 6.45 -7.00 12.10
C GLU A 736 5.88 -6.26 10.89
N ASN A 737 4.63 -5.78 11.02
CA ASN A 737 3.98 -4.90 10.04
C ASN A 737 3.81 -5.53 8.65
N ASN A 738 3.54 -6.85 8.57
CA ASN A 738 3.28 -7.54 7.31
C ASN A 738 1.79 -7.80 7.12
N THR A 739 1.38 -7.96 5.85
CA THR A 739 0.03 -8.39 5.48
C THR A 739 0.11 -9.68 4.67
N VAL A 740 -0.64 -10.71 5.08
CA VAL A 740 -0.69 -12.02 4.41
C VAL A 740 -2.11 -12.29 3.91
N TYR A 741 -2.22 -12.63 2.63
CA TYR A 741 -3.45 -13.03 1.95
C TYR A 741 -3.35 -14.47 1.44
N HIS A 742 -4.48 -15.21 1.40
CA HIS A 742 -4.66 -16.51 0.72
C HIS A 742 -3.54 -17.57 0.93
N ALA A 743 -2.95 -17.66 2.09
CA ALA A 743 -1.95 -18.67 2.42
C ALA A 743 -2.59 -19.89 3.12
N HIS A 744 -1.92 -21.07 3.09
CA HIS A 744 -2.29 -22.21 3.93
C HIS A 744 -2.16 -21.91 5.42
N GLY A 745 -1.13 -21.15 5.80
CA GLY A 745 -0.97 -20.56 7.10
C GLY A 745 -0.34 -19.19 6.94
N ALA A 746 -0.84 -18.18 7.67
CA ALA A 746 -0.29 -16.84 7.55
C ALA A 746 1.08 -16.75 8.19
N PHE A 747 1.20 -17.10 9.47
CA PHE A 747 2.46 -17.39 10.14
C PHE A 747 2.54 -18.87 10.44
N VAL A 748 3.60 -19.53 9.99
CA VAL A 748 3.77 -20.98 10.07
C VAL A 748 5.08 -21.33 10.71
N LEU A 749 5.04 -22.25 11.65
CA LEU A 749 6.20 -22.86 12.24
C LEU A 749 6.17 -24.36 11.93
N GLY A 750 7.14 -24.80 11.16
CA GLY A 750 7.26 -26.20 10.74
C GLY A 750 6.88 -26.47 9.27
N SER A 751 6.71 -27.74 8.92
CA SER A 751 6.69 -28.98 9.74
C SER A 751 8.05 -29.42 10.30
N GLU A 752 9.18 -28.97 9.76
CA GLU A 752 10.51 -29.27 10.27
C GLU A 752 10.85 -28.31 11.42
N THR A 753 11.08 -28.85 12.62
CA THR A 753 11.51 -28.11 13.83
C THR A 753 12.70 -28.75 14.54
N ALA A 754 13.36 -29.72 13.88
CA ALA A 754 14.32 -30.65 14.53
C ALA A 754 15.52 -29.96 15.18
N ALA A 755 16.13 -28.95 14.55
CA ALA A 755 17.23 -28.19 15.16
C ALA A 755 16.78 -27.09 16.13
N GLY A 756 15.48 -26.96 16.34
CA GLY A 756 14.85 -25.99 17.26
C GLY A 756 14.49 -24.66 16.65
N VAL A 757 13.60 -23.99 17.36
CA VAL A 757 13.16 -22.61 17.05
C VAL A 757 13.15 -21.83 18.37
N ARG A 758 13.83 -20.69 18.42
CA ARG A 758 13.92 -19.91 19.66
C ARG A 758 14.11 -18.42 19.42
N ARG A 759 13.57 -17.62 20.33
CA ARG A 759 13.61 -16.16 20.29
C ARG A 759 13.04 -15.61 18.99
N VAL A 760 11.74 -15.83 18.78
CA VAL A 760 10.98 -15.29 17.65
C VAL A 760 9.92 -14.33 18.16
N VAL A 761 9.87 -13.14 17.61
CA VAL A 761 8.86 -12.12 17.90
C VAL A 761 8.04 -11.83 16.65
N VAL A 762 6.71 -11.96 16.76
CA VAL A 762 5.76 -11.72 15.67
C VAL A 762 4.74 -10.70 16.16
N ARG A 763 4.74 -9.48 15.63
CA ARG A 763 3.83 -8.45 16.13
C ARG A 763 3.32 -7.51 15.02
N ASN A 764 2.18 -6.85 15.28
CA ASN A 764 1.59 -5.86 14.37
C ASN A 764 1.35 -6.39 12.95
N ASN A 765 0.97 -7.67 12.78
CA ASN A 765 0.72 -8.25 11.47
C ASN A 765 -0.79 -8.39 11.20
N ARG A 766 -1.15 -8.43 9.92
CA ARG A 766 -2.52 -8.61 9.45
C ARG A 766 -2.60 -9.86 8.55
N PHE A 767 -3.56 -10.74 8.85
CA PHE A 767 -3.84 -11.95 8.07
C PHE A 767 -5.26 -11.93 7.55
N SER A 768 -5.47 -12.22 6.28
CA SER A 768 -6.79 -12.14 5.66
C SER A 768 -7.00 -13.23 4.61
N GLY A 769 -8.08 -14.02 4.74
CA GLY A 769 -8.45 -15.05 3.77
C GLY A 769 -7.53 -16.27 3.73
N THR A 770 -6.64 -16.44 4.71
CA THR A 770 -5.77 -17.62 4.83
C THR A 770 -6.55 -18.82 5.33
N ASP A 771 -6.06 -20.05 5.05
CA ASP A 771 -6.69 -21.25 5.61
C ASP A 771 -6.52 -21.27 7.13
N THR A 772 -5.31 -20.98 7.64
CA THR A 772 -5.00 -20.88 9.08
C THR A 772 -4.28 -19.56 9.41
N GLY A 773 -4.56 -19.00 10.58
CA GLY A 773 -3.88 -17.78 11.04
C GLY A 773 -2.49 -18.05 11.58
N LEU A 774 -2.38 -18.57 12.82
CA LEU A 774 -1.16 -19.02 13.48
C LEU A 774 -1.09 -20.54 13.45
N ARG A 775 -0.11 -21.09 12.73
CA ARG A 775 -0.02 -22.52 12.48
C ARG A 775 1.29 -23.12 13.02
N PHE A 776 1.18 -23.90 14.08
CA PHE A 776 2.29 -24.67 14.68
C PHE A 776 2.10 -26.14 14.32
N LYS A 777 2.93 -26.66 13.41
CA LYS A 777 2.80 -28.03 12.89
C LYS A 777 4.13 -28.77 12.93
N SER A 778 4.16 -29.98 13.49
CA SER A 778 5.31 -30.85 13.41
C SER A 778 4.92 -32.31 13.64
N GLY A 779 5.84 -33.24 13.51
CA GLY A 779 5.58 -34.64 13.72
C GLY A 779 6.85 -35.41 14.12
N ILE A 780 6.69 -36.69 14.57
CA ILE A 780 7.81 -37.56 14.88
C ILE A 780 8.68 -37.73 13.63
N GLY A 781 10.00 -37.62 13.82
CA GLY A 781 11.00 -37.71 12.75
C GLY A 781 11.50 -36.40 12.20
N ARG A 782 10.78 -35.29 12.53
CA ARG A 782 11.11 -33.93 12.10
C ARG A 782 10.95 -32.87 13.18
N GLY A 783 10.49 -33.26 14.37
CA GLY A 783 10.25 -32.36 15.48
C GLY A 783 11.47 -32.06 16.31
N GLY A 784 11.40 -30.98 17.06
CA GLY A 784 12.39 -30.52 18.04
C GLY A 784 11.79 -29.45 18.91
N LYS A 785 12.61 -28.83 19.74
CA LYS A 785 12.17 -27.84 20.74
C LYS A 785 11.89 -26.49 20.12
N THR A 786 10.71 -25.96 20.41
CA THR A 786 10.30 -24.62 20.10
C THR A 786 10.02 -23.84 21.36
N GLU A 787 10.74 -22.74 21.60
CA GLU A 787 10.66 -21.98 22.84
C GLU A 787 10.90 -20.48 22.65
N LYS A 788 10.42 -19.64 23.58
CA LYS A 788 10.60 -18.19 23.59
C LYS A 788 10.02 -17.52 22.35
N LEU A 789 8.77 -17.87 22.05
CA LEU A 789 7.98 -17.23 21.00
C LEU A 789 7.02 -16.23 21.62
N PHE A 790 7.04 -15.01 21.09
CA PHE A 790 6.19 -13.91 21.53
C PHE A 790 5.41 -13.38 20.34
N ILE A 791 4.09 -13.54 20.37
CA ILE A 791 3.19 -13.17 19.27
C ILE A 791 2.19 -12.16 19.83
N SER A 792 2.11 -10.96 19.25
CA SER A 792 1.18 -9.94 19.74
C SER A 792 0.60 -9.05 18.64
N ASP A 793 -0.51 -8.38 18.95
CA ASP A 793 -1.11 -7.36 18.11
C ASP A 793 -1.43 -7.87 16.69
N ILE A 794 -2.02 -9.05 16.59
CA ILE A 794 -2.38 -9.69 15.33
C ILE A 794 -3.87 -9.46 15.02
N VAL A 795 -4.15 -8.99 13.82
CA VAL A 795 -5.51 -8.87 13.30
C VAL A 795 -5.74 -9.90 12.19
N MET A 796 -6.73 -10.75 12.37
CA MET A 796 -7.13 -11.76 11.41
C MET A 796 -8.55 -11.50 10.91
N THR A 797 -8.79 -11.74 9.61
CA THR A 797 -10.13 -11.65 9.00
C THR A 797 -10.33 -12.81 8.03
N ASP A 798 -11.51 -13.40 8.05
CA ASP A 798 -11.94 -14.42 7.09
C ASP A 798 -10.98 -15.64 7.02
N ILE A 799 -10.54 -16.13 8.17
CA ILE A 799 -9.72 -17.34 8.28
C ILE A 799 -10.62 -18.56 8.03
N LYS A 800 -10.26 -19.39 7.05
CA LYS A 800 -11.17 -20.47 6.58
C LYS A 800 -11.30 -21.60 7.58
N ASP A 801 -10.18 -22.04 8.18
CA ASP A 801 -10.15 -23.19 9.09
C ASP A 801 -9.94 -22.77 10.56
N GLN A 802 -8.69 -22.64 11.02
CA GLN A 802 -8.38 -22.32 12.42
C GLN A 802 -7.67 -20.95 12.55
N ALA A 803 -8.09 -20.14 13.52
CA ALA A 803 -7.33 -18.93 13.85
C ALA A 803 -5.98 -19.28 14.48
N ILE A 804 -5.95 -20.25 15.39
CA ILE A 804 -4.72 -20.79 15.99
C ILE A 804 -4.78 -22.31 16.00
N ILE A 805 -3.72 -22.97 15.55
CA ILE A 805 -3.59 -24.43 15.62
C ILE A 805 -2.20 -24.87 16.10
N PHE A 806 -2.18 -25.80 17.06
CA PHE A 806 -1.02 -26.61 17.47
C PHE A 806 -1.29 -28.07 17.07
N GLN A 807 -0.40 -28.62 16.22
CA GLN A 807 -0.54 -29.97 15.71
C GLN A 807 0.82 -30.71 15.73
N CYS A 808 0.93 -31.74 16.52
CA CYS A 808 2.16 -32.55 16.68
C CYS A 808 2.13 -33.88 15.93
N ASP A 809 1.00 -34.27 15.38
CA ASP A 809 0.79 -35.52 14.61
C ASP A 809 0.83 -35.29 13.10
N TYR A 810 1.49 -34.20 12.67
CA TYR A 810 1.58 -33.86 11.26
C TYR A 810 2.38 -34.91 10.46
N ILE A 811 1.74 -35.50 9.49
CA ILE A 811 2.29 -36.54 8.60
C ILE A 811 2.12 -36.09 7.15
N ASP A 812 3.22 -35.98 6.41
CA ASP A 812 3.17 -35.84 4.96
C ASP A 812 2.69 -37.16 4.36
N ARG A 813 1.46 -37.17 3.90
CA ARG A 813 0.88 -38.35 3.26
C ARG A 813 0.94 -38.18 1.75
N PRO A 814 1.48 -39.18 1.01
CA PRO A 814 1.34 -39.21 -0.42
C PRO A 814 -0.14 -39.18 -0.82
N ALA A 815 -0.47 -38.53 -1.92
CA ALA A 815 -1.83 -38.52 -2.45
C ALA A 815 -2.33 -39.96 -2.65
N GLY A 816 -3.51 -40.27 -2.09
CA GLY A 816 -4.10 -41.61 -2.18
C GLY A 816 -3.73 -42.60 -1.07
N SER A 817 -2.90 -42.20 -0.07
CA SER A 817 -2.67 -43.01 1.13
C SER A 817 -3.91 -43.01 2.06
N ASP A 818 -4.08 -44.12 2.82
CA ASP A 818 -5.15 -44.18 3.82
C ASP A 818 -4.98 -43.09 4.87
N PRO A 819 -5.94 -42.18 5.04
CA PRO A 819 -5.86 -41.11 6.03
C PRO A 819 -5.83 -41.61 7.48
N LYS A 820 -6.20 -42.84 7.76
CA LYS A 820 -6.23 -43.45 9.09
C LYS A 820 -4.97 -44.27 9.40
N ALA A 821 -4.14 -44.57 8.39
CA ALA A 821 -2.93 -45.34 8.61
C ALA A 821 -1.91 -44.53 9.44
N MET A 822 -1.58 -44.99 10.65
CA MET A 822 -0.51 -44.40 11.46
C MET A 822 0.84 -45.06 11.08
N PRO A 823 1.86 -44.26 10.74
CA PRO A 823 3.18 -44.81 10.43
C PRO A 823 3.86 -45.37 11.69
N THR A 824 4.59 -46.43 11.52
CA THR A 824 5.50 -46.94 12.56
C THR A 824 6.80 -46.13 12.51
N PHE A 825 7.22 -45.57 13.62
CA PHE A 825 8.43 -44.76 13.74
C PHE A 825 9.59 -45.59 14.35
N THR A 826 10.79 -45.45 13.77
CA THR A 826 12.01 -46.01 14.31
C THR A 826 12.45 -45.23 15.56
N ASP A 827 13.33 -45.81 16.40
CA ASP A 827 13.90 -45.13 17.58
C ASP A 827 14.71 -43.90 17.19
N GLU A 828 15.37 -43.90 16.02
CA GLU A 828 16.05 -42.71 15.48
C GLU A 828 15.05 -41.59 15.13
N GLN A 829 13.90 -41.92 14.53
CA GLN A 829 12.85 -40.92 14.23
C GLN A 829 12.24 -40.39 15.52
N ARG A 830 12.07 -41.21 16.57
CA ARG A 830 11.52 -40.78 17.87
C ARG A 830 12.41 -39.80 18.63
N ARG A 831 13.73 -39.72 18.29
CA ARG A 831 14.62 -38.66 18.82
C ARG A 831 14.22 -37.27 18.35
N TRP A 832 13.50 -37.16 17.25
CA TRP A 832 13.04 -35.94 16.63
C TRP A 832 11.52 -35.75 16.85
N THR A 833 11.13 -35.61 18.11
CA THR A 833 9.76 -35.43 18.56
C THR A 833 9.45 -33.92 18.68
N PRO A 834 8.30 -33.45 18.27
CA PRO A 834 7.90 -32.05 18.49
C PRO A 834 7.81 -31.71 19.98
N ASP A 835 8.19 -30.49 20.32
CA ASP A 835 8.08 -29.93 21.66
C ASP A 835 7.82 -28.43 21.55
N PHE A 836 6.53 -28.03 21.56
CA PHE A 836 6.09 -26.64 21.54
C PHE A 836 5.88 -26.17 22.98
N GLN A 837 6.73 -25.26 23.44
CA GLN A 837 6.70 -24.73 24.81
C GLN A 837 7.13 -23.26 24.86
N ASP A 838 6.85 -22.57 25.97
CA ASP A 838 7.23 -21.18 26.23
C ASP A 838 6.81 -20.25 25.08
N ILE A 839 5.49 -20.33 24.73
CA ILE A 839 4.87 -19.55 23.67
C ILE A 839 3.82 -18.62 24.26
N HIS A 840 3.98 -17.33 24.03
CA HIS A 840 3.12 -16.29 24.53
C HIS A 840 2.39 -15.59 23.38
N ILE A 841 1.05 -15.63 23.40
CA ILE A 841 0.17 -15.05 22.39
C ILE A 841 -0.69 -14.00 23.09
N ASP A 842 -0.60 -12.73 22.70
CA ASP A 842 -1.30 -11.62 23.34
C ASP A 842 -1.97 -10.71 22.31
N ASN A 843 -3.14 -10.17 22.64
CA ASN A 843 -3.88 -9.21 21.82
C ASN A 843 -4.09 -9.65 20.36
N VAL A 844 -4.64 -10.86 20.18
CA VAL A 844 -5.04 -11.39 18.86
C VAL A 844 -6.53 -11.18 18.65
N VAL A 845 -6.91 -10.57 17.54
CA VAL A 845 -8.32 -10.38 17.15
C VAL A 845 -8.59 -11.09 15.84
N CYS A 846 -9.43 -12.13 15.87
CA CYS A 846 -9.89 -12.84 14.67
C CYS A 846 -11.36 -12.52 14.41
N ARG A 847 -11.67 -12.00 13.22
CA ARG A 847 -13.03 -11.67 12.75
C ARG A 847 -13.43 -12.64 11.64
N GLY A 848 -14.00 -13.79 12.04
CA GLY A 848 -14.42 -14.85 11.13
C GLY A 848 -13.38 -15.96 10.99
N THR A 849 -13.69 -17.12 11.55
CA THR A 849 -12.94 -18.36 11.39
C THR A 849 -13.88 -19.56 11.59
N HIS A 850 -13.57 -20.72 11.01
CA HIS A 850 -14.32 -21.93 11.30
C HIS A 850 -14.14 -22.35 12.77
N THR A 851 -12.86 -22.44 13.20
CA THR A 851 -12.46 -22.80 14.58
C THR A 851 -11.57 -21.73 15.20
N GLY A 852 -11.86 -21.27 16.39
CA GLY A 852 -11.04 -20.28 17.10
C GLY A 852 -9.67 -20.83 17.46
N ILE A 853 -9.61 -21.78 18.37
CA ILE A 853 -8.36 -22.39 18.87
C ILE A 853 -8.45 -23.90 18.76
N MET A 854 -7.43 -24.53 18.13
CA MET A 854 -7.28 -25.97 18.06
C MET A 854 -5.91 -26.38 18.60
N ALA A 855 -5.84 -27.44 19.41
CA ALA A 855 -4.57 -27.97 19.90
C ALA A 855 -4.65 -29.46 20.13
N SER A 856 -3.67 -30.18 19.58
CA SER A 856 -3.47 -31.62 19.79
C SER A 856 -1.99 -31.98 19.85
N GLY A 857 -1.60 -32.74 20.83
CA GLY A 857 -0.27 -33.35 20.98
C GLY A 857 -0.25 -34.80 20.52
N ILE A 858 0.74 -35.54 21.00
CA ILE A 858 0.90 -36.99 20.75
C ILE A 858 0.63 -37.72 22.08
N SER A 859 -0.22 -38.74 22.04
CA SER A 859 -0.56 -39.52 23.23
C SER A 859 0.69 -40.08 23.90
N GLY A 860 0.81 -39.89 25.21
CA GLY A 860 1.94 -40.32 26.02
C GLY A 860 3.17 -39.40 25.96
N LEU A 861 3.12 -38.29 25.20
CA LEU A 861 4.19 -37.31 25.10
C LEU A 861 3.70 -35.92 25.51
N ASN A 862 4.62 -35.13 26.12
CA ASN A 862 4.30 -33.71 26.47
C ASN A 862 4.81 -32.80 25.36
N CYS A 863 4.07 -32.73 24.25
CA CYS A 863 4.50 -32.02 23.04
C CYS A 863 3.97 -30.59 22.92
N VAL A 864 2.94 -30.21 23.67
CA VAL A 864 2.32 -28.87 23.67
C VAL A 864 2.05 -28.47 25.10
N HIS A 865 2.92 -27.64 25.67
CA HIS A 865 2.81 -27.19 27.06
C HIS A 865 3.43 -25.81 27.27
N ASP A 866 3.14 -25.17 28.38
CA ASP A 866 3.58 -23.80 28.67
C ASP A 866 3.21 -22.80 27.55
N ILE A 867 1.99 -22.94 27.02
CA ILE A 867 1.41 -22.05 26.04
C ILE A 867 0.44 -21.12 26.72
N GLU A 868 0.61 -19.82 26.56
CA GLU A 868 -0.24 -18.81 27.15
C GLU A 868 -0.89 -17.94 26.05
N ILE A 869 -2.24 -17.83 26.05
CA ILE A 869 -3.02 -16.98 25.15
C ILE A 869 -3.78 -15.97 26.00
N LYS A 870 -3.51 -14.65 25.78
CA LYS A 870 -4.11 -13.58 26.58
C LYS A 870 -4.84 -12.54 25.74
N ASN A 871 -5.76 -11.81 26.36
CA ASN A 871 -6.38 -10.58 25.86
C ASN A 871 -6.90 -10.70 24.41
N SER A 872 -7.37 -11.88 24.02
CA SER A 872 -7.65 -12.19 22.62
C SER A 872 -9.13 -12.44 22.37
N THR A 873 -9.59 -12.16 21.15
CA THR A 873 -10.99 -12.33 20.75
C THR A 873 -11.08 -13.08 19.43
N PHE A 874 -11.84 -14.17 19.40
CA PHE A 874 -12.07 -14.98 18.22
C PHE A 874 -13.57 -15.07 17.93
N ILE A 875 -13.99 -14.55 16.79
CA ILE A 875 -15.37 -14.70 16.28
C ILE A 875 -15.34 -15.92 15.34
N TYR A 876 -16.02 -17.00 15.74
CA TYR A 876 -15.99 -18.29 15.03
C TYR A 876 -17.35 -18.68 14.46
N ASN A 877 -17.37 -19.50 13.40
CA ASN A 877 -18.59 -19.94 12.73
C ASN A 877 -19.09 -21.31 13.20
N LYS A 878 -18.21 -22.21 13.71
CA LYS A 878 -18.57 -23.57 14.08
C LYS A 878 -18.05 -23.97 15.46
N VAL A 879 -16.75 -23.79 15.75
CA VAL A 879 -16.14 -24.29 16.98
C VAL A 879 -15.33 -23.18 17.64
N GLY A 880 -15.64 -22.84 18.89
CA GLY A 880 -14.88 -21.82 19.65
C GLY A 880 -13.49 -22.32 19.98
N GLN A 881 -13.39 -23.50 20.56
CA GLN A 881 -12.12 -24.17 20.84
C GLN A 881 -12.26 -25.70 20.75
N GLN A 882 -11.16 -26.35 20.33
CA GLN A 882 -11.02 -27.81 20.29
C GLN A 882 -9.63 -28.16 20.81
N ILE A 883 -9.49 -28.31 22.12
CA ILE A 883 -8.24 -28.59 22.81
C ILE A 883 -8.31 -30.02 23.37
N ASP A 884 -7.40 -30.89 22.95
CA ASP A 884 -7.23 -32.20 23.54
C ASP A 884 -6.41 -32.06 24.82
N GLU A 885 -7.09 -31.87 25.95
CA GLU A 885 -6.43 -31.63 27.26
C GLU A 885 -5.56 -32.82 27.73
N ALA A 886 -5.75 -34.03 27.17
CA ALA A 886 -4.89 -35.18 27.48
C ALA A 886 -3.48 -35.03 26.84
N THR A 887 -3.36 -34.28 25.77
CA THR A 887 -2.11 -34.19 24.97
C THR A 887 -1.59 -32.77 24.76
N ALA A 888 -2.38 -31.73 25.07
CA ALA A 888 -2.02 -30.32 24.91
C ALA A 888 -2.50 -29.49 26.13
N LYS A 889 -1.60 -28.64 26.65
CA LYS A 889 -1.88 -27.78 27.81
C LYS A 889 -1.72 -26.31 27.42
N LEU A 890 -2.85 -25.60 27.36
CA LEU A 890 -2.92 -24.19 27.09
C LEU A 890 -3.52 -23.44 28.28
N LYS A 891 -2.92 -22.30 28.64
CA LYS A 891 -3.49 -21.35 29.57
C LYS A 891 -4.18 -20.22 28.81
N LEU A 892 -5.48 -20.06 29.00
CA LEU A 892 -6.28 -19.01 28.39
C LEU A 892 -6.62 -17.96 29.45
N GLU A 893 -6.25 -16.68 29.24
CA GLU A 893 -6.51 -15.60 30.16
C GLU A 893 -7.15 -14.41 29.42
N ASN A 894 -8.33 -13.96 29.83
CA ASN A 894 -9.09 -12.92 29.16
C ASN A 894 -9.27 -13.20 27.65
N VAL A 895 -9.64 -14.44 27.28
CA VAL A 895 -9.91 -14.89 25.92
C VAL A 895 -11.40 -14.94 25.69
N ARG A 896 -11.90 -14.28 24.66
CA ARG A 896 -13.32 -14.26 24.28
C ARG A 896 -13.52 -15.09 23.00
N LEU A 897 -14.34 -16.11 23.11
CA LEU A 897 -14.81 -16.94 21.99
C LEU A 897 -16.27 -16.56 21.70
N ILE A 898 -16.52 -15.97 20.54
CA ILE A 898 -17.83 -15.42 20.16
C ILE A 898 -18.33 -16.17 18.92
N GLU A 899 -19.47 -16.86 19.06
CA GLU A 899 -20.10 -17.50 17.92
C GLU A 899 -20.67 -16.45 16.95
N ASN A 900 -20.32 -16.59 15.69
CA ASN A 900 -20.89 -15.78 14.61
C ASN A 900 -22.26 -16.37 14.26
N LYS A 901 -23.31 -15.90 14.92
CA LYS A 901 -24.68 -16.27 14.55
C LYS A 901 -25.00 -15.52 13.27
N ALA A 902 -25.02 -16.24 12.16
CA ALA A 902 -25.60 -15.71 10.93
C ALA A 902 -27.08 -15.38 11.20
N ASP A 903 -27.45 -14.12 11.05
CA ASP A 903 -28.84 -13.68 11.05
C ASP A 903 -29.56 -14.22 9.82
#